data_4116c016efc9238055527a99fc88fe3b
#
_entry.id   4116c016efc9238055527a99fc88fe3b
#
_cell.length_a   1.000
_cell.length_b   1.000
_cell.length_c   1.000
_cell.angle_alpha   90.00
_cell.angle_beta   90.00
_cell.angle_gamma   90.00
#
_symmetry.space_group_name_H-M   'P 1'
#
loop_
_entity.id
_entity.type
_entity.pdbx_description
1 polymer ?
#
loop_
_entity_poly.entity_id
_entity_poly.type
_entity_poly.pdbx_seq_one_letter_code
_entity_poly.pdbx_strand_id
1 'polypeptide(L)'
;RITKPMIREKITDPWQEVSWDTAVSFAADKLTEIQKKYGKQSIGGITSARTTNEEAFIVQKLIRTAFGNNNVDTCARVCHSPTGYGLKQTFGTSAGTQNFDSVLESDVILVIGANPIVAHPVFASQMKKRIKQGAKLIVADPRRTEMVESPHIKADYHLPLLPGSNVPLINAFSHVAVRENLIDQNYIDQRCDIESFNDWKEFISLDIHAPENIEIATGLSAAEIRAAARLYANGNRSAIYYGLGVTEHSQGSTMVMGMANLAMATGNVGTVGCGVNPLRGQNNVQGSCDMGSFPHELAGYQPIENDILRGAFEKKWGVTIQNKPGMRSLNMFDAAVAGKFKGIYIQGEDFVQSEPNIQHVEEAFKSMECVIVQDLFLTETASYAHVFFPATSFLEKDGTFTNAERRINRVRPIMQPISGKHEWQITQDLALAMGYKMNYSSSSEIMDEISQLAPTFKGVSFDKLDKLGSVQWPCNDEAPEGTPIMHIGEFVKGKGTFILTEYVPTTEKANRKYPLLLTTGRNLTQYNVGTQTRRTANNIWGEDDVLEIHPADASTRGINNETLVLLRSRKGETTLKAVITENIPIGVVYTTFHNPETGANVVTTENSDWATNCPEYKVTAVEVEPAEHRSEWQINRSKELEQFRQIKTT
;
A
#
# COMPACT_ATOMS: atom_id res chain seq x y z
N ARG A 1 -7.38 -14.28 20.27
CA ARG A 1 -6.68 -13.05 20.60
C ARG A 1 -5.74 -13.23 21.78
N ILE A 2 -4.53 -12.68 21.71
CA ILE A 2 -3.56 -12.66 22.82
C ILE A 2 -3.82 -11.42 23.67
N THR A 3 -3.75 -11.59 25.00
CA THR A 3 -4.05 -10.50 25.96
C THR A 3 -2.94 -10.25 26.97
N LYS A 4 -1.94 -11.16 27.04
CA LYS A 4 -0.77 -11.01 27.90
C LYS A 4 0.51 -10.97 27.07
N PRO A 5 1.51 -10.16 27.44
CA PRO A 5 2.78 -10.16 26.76
C PRO A 5 3.50 -11.49 26.94
N MET A 6 4.26 -11.88 25.92
CA MET A 6 4.98 -13.16 25.90
C MET A 6 6.42 -12.96 25.41
N ILE A 7 7.33 -13.79 25.95
CA ILE A 7 8.75 -13.80 25.56
C ILE A 7 9.24 -15.22 25.34
N ARG A 8 10.34 -15.35 24.61
CA ARG A 8 11.16 -16.57 24.48
C ARG A 8 12.58 -16.21 24.04
N GLU A 9 13.55 -17.04 24.43
CA GLU A 9 14.96 -16.80 24.06
C GLU A 9 15.25 -17.16 22.60
N LYS A 10 14.67 -18.25 22.10
CA LYS A 10 14.81 -18.72 20.73
C LYS A 10 13.42 -18.91 20.10
N ILE A 11 13.31 -18.74 18.82
CA ILE A 11 12.04 -18.94 18.07
C ILE A 11 11.50 -20.38 18.17
N THR A 12 12.36 -21.34 18.49
CA THR A 12 12.00 -22.76 18.71
C THR A 12 11.52 -23.06 20.13
N ASP A 13 11.73 -22.13 21.07
CA ASP A 13 11.27 -22.30 22.44
C ASP A 13 9.76 -22.00 22.53
N PRO A 14 9.02 -22.64 23.42
CA PRO A 14 7.63 -22.31 23.68
C PRO A 14 7.51 -20.90 24.27
N TRP A 15 6.45 -20.20 23.91
CA TRP A 15 6.12 -18.88 24.45
C TRP A 15 5.85 -18.93 25.95
N GLN A 16 6.35 -17.95 26.70
CA GLN A 16 6.10 -17.76 28.14
C GLN A 16 5.33 -16.44 28.33
N GLU A 17 4.14 -16.55 28.96
CA GLU A 17 3.42 -15.38 29.42
C GLU A 17 4.17 -14.72 30.59
N VAL A 18 4.34 -13.39 30.53
CA VAL A 18 5.07 -12.60 31.53
C VAL A 18 4.34 -11.28 31.83
N SER A 19 4.83 -10.54 32.83
CA SER A 19 4.36 -9.17 33.07
C SER A 19 4.82 -8.20 31.99
N TRP A 20 4.14 -7.06 31.88
CA TRP A 20 4.56 -5.99 30.98
C TRP A 20 5.99 -5.52 31.25
N ASP A 21 6.35 -5.30 32.52
CA ASP A 21 7.69 -4.84 32.90
C ASP A 21 8.77 -5.84 32.48
N THR A 22 8.50 -7.14 32.66
CA THR A 22 9.42 -8.20 32.22
C THR A 22 9.58 -8.20 30.70
N ALA A 23 8.47 -8.11 29.96
CA ALA A 23 8.51 -8.17 28.50
C ALA A 23 9.21 -6.95 27.89
N VAL A 24 8.91 -5.75 28.41
CA VAL A 24 9.53 -4.49 27.95
C VAL A 24 11.02 -4.47 28.28
N SER A 25 11.42 -4.87 29.51
CA SER A 25 12.85 -4.94 29.88
C SER A 25 13.59 -5.95 29.01
N PHE A 26 13.05 -7.14 28.79
CA PHE A 26 13.65 -8.15 27.92
C PHE A 26 13.86 -7.63 26.49
N ALA A 27 12.86 -6.96 25.92
CA ALA A 27 12.94 -6.36 24.59
C ALA A 27 14.01 -5.26 24.52
N ALA A 28 14.04 -4.35 25.51
CA ALA A 28 14.99 -3.25 25.58
C ALA A 28 16.43 -3.75 25.74
N ASP A 29 16.66 -4.76 26.59
CA ASP A 29 17.97 -5.35 26.82
C ASP A 29 18.50 -6.01 25.53
N LYS A 30 17.70 -6.84 24.86
CA LYS A 30 18.05 -7.48 23.60
C LYS A 30 18.42 -6.46 22.53
N LEU A 31 17.59 -5.43 22.32
CA LEU A 31 17.86 -4.38 21.32
C LEU A 31 19.12 -3.58 21.67
N THR A 32 19.33 -3.28 22.95
CA THR A 32 20.52 -2.54 23.43
C THR A 32 21.80 -3.36 23.25
N GLU A 33 21.75 -4.67 23.53
CA GLU A 33 22.88 -5.58 23.28
C GLU A 33 23.22 -5.66 21.79
N ILE A 34 22.21 -5.77 20.91
CA ILE A 34 22.40 -5.77 19.46
C ILE A 34 23.05 -4.46 19.01
N GLN A 35 22.58 -3.31 19.49
CA GLN A 35 23.18 -2.02 19.18
C GLN A 35 24.64 -1.91 19.63
N LYS A 36 24.97 -2.39 20.83
CA LYS A 36 26.35 -2.41 21.34
C LYS A 36 27.26 -3.30 20.49
N LYS A 37 26.75 -4.44 20.02
CA LYS A 37 27.52 -5.44 19.28
C LYS A 37 27.67 -5.10 17.79
N TYR A 38 26.62 -4.61 17.15
CA TYR A 38 26.56 -4.44 15.70
C TYR A 38 26.38 -2.99 15.23
N GLY A 39 26.19 -2.05 16.17
CA GLY A 39 25.95 -0.64 15.88
C GLY A 39 24.46 -0.30 15.71
N LYS A 40 24.16 1.00 15.75
CA LYS A 40 22.78 1.51 15.72
C LYS A 40 22.01 1.15 14.43
N GLN A 41 22.70 0.94 13.31
CA GLN A 41 22.07 0.60 12.02
C GLN A 41 21.59 -0.86 11.94
N SER A 42 21.93 -1.69 12.92
CA SER A 42 21.55 -3.11 12.94
C SER A 42 20.14 -3.39 13.43
N ILE A 43 19.40 -2.36 13.81
CA ILE A 43 18.00 -2.45 14.26
C ILE A 43 17.13 -1.43 13.54
N GLY A 44 15.83 -1.69 13.53
CA GLY A 44 14.83 -0.79 12.93
C GLY A 44 13.40 -1.13 13.36
N GLY A 45 12.43 -0.58 12.68
CA GLY A 45 11.04 -0.90 12.97
C GLY A 45 10.07 -0.49 11.90
N ILE A 46 8.85 -1.00 12.06
CA ILE A 46 7.77 -0.89 11.09
C ILE A 46 6.52 -0.38 11.78
N THR A 47 5.92 0.65 11.20
CA THR A 47 4.59 1.13 11.57
C THR A 47 3.51 0.47 10.71
N SER A 48 2.26 0.57 11.14
CA SER A 48 1.14 0.00 10.40
C SER A 48 0.08 1.04 10.02
N ALA A 49 -0.54 0.82 8.88
CA ALA A 49 -1.73 1.55 8.48
C ALA A 49 -3.03 1.09 9.18
N ARG A 50 -2.92 0.18 10.14
CA ARG A 50 -4.04 -0.28 10.99
C ARG A 50 -4.00 0.34 12.38
N THR A 51 -2.91 1.06 12.69
CA THR A 51 -2.74 1.81 13.92
C THR A 51 -3.15 3.27 13.72
N THR A 52 -3.34 4.01 14.81
CA THR A 52 -3.70 5.43 14.74
C THR A 52 -2.53 6.29 14.25
N ASN A 53 -2.82 7.53 13.88
CA ASN A 53 -1.77 8.51 13.55
C ASN A 53 -0.79 8.67 14.70
N GLU A 54 -1.31 8.76 15.92
CA GLU A 54 -0.54 8.92 17.14
C GLU A 54 0.37 7.72 17.38
N GLU A 55 -0.13 6.50 17.22
CA GLU A 55 0.65 5.27 17.36
C GLU A 55 1.75 5.17 16.31
N ALA A 56 1.45 5.49 15.04
CA ALA A 56 2.45 5.52 13.97
C ALA A 56 3.53 6.60 14.22
N PHE A 57 3.12 7.78 14.70
CA PHE A 57 4.03 8.89 15.02
C PHE A 57 5.03 8.51 16.10
N ILE A 58 4.60 7.88 17.19
CA ILE A 58 5.53 7.55 18.29
C ILE A 58 6.42 6.37 17.97
N VAL A 59 6.03 5.43 17.10
CA VAL A 59 6.93 4.36 16.65
C VAL A 59 8.06 4.94 15.81
N GLN A 60 7.78 5.81 14.84
CA GLN A 60 8.85 6.46 14.08
C GLN A 60 9.72 7.37 14.98
N LYS A 61 9.13 7.99 16.02
CA LYS A 61 9.88 8.74 17.03
C LYS A 61 10.81 7.83 17.85
N LEU A 62 10.32 6.67 18.33
CA LEU A 62 11.15 5.65 19.01
C LEU A 62 12.40 5.30 18.19
N ILE A 63 12.22 5.02 16.89
CA ILE A 63 13.31 4.60 16.01
C ILE A 63 14.32 5.72 15.81
N ARG A 64 13.87 6.95 15.58
CA ARG A 64 14.75 8.09 15.37
C ARG A 64 15.46 8.55 16.65
N THR A 65 14.85 8.33 17.81
CA THR A 65 15.37 8.77 19.10
C THR A 65 16.10 7.66 19.84
N ALA A 66 15.41 6.66 20.39
CA ALA A 66 15.99 5.59 21.18
C ALA A 66 16.84 4.61 20.35
N PHE A 67 16.41 4.24 19.14
CA PHE A 67 17.24 3.42 18.24
C PHE A 67 18.34 4.29 17.60
N GLY A 68 18.13 5.59 17.43
CA GLY A 68 19.11 6.55 16.94
C GLY A 68 19.49 6.33 15.47
N ASN A 69 18.52 5.94 14.64
CA ASN A 69 18.68 5.76 13.21
C ASN A 69 17.37 6.10 12.46
N ASN A 70 17.34 5.95 11.13
CA ASN A 70 16.18 6.20 10.29
C ASN A 70 15.61 4.93 9.64
N ASN A 71 15.90 3.75 10.17
CA ASN A 71 15.40 2.46 9.67
C ASN A 71 13.95 2.25 10.10
N VAL A 72 13.08 3.15 9.68
CA VAL A 72 11.63 3.07 9.85
C VAL A 72 10.96 2.97 8.50
N ASP A 73 10.00 2.05 8.37
CA ASP A 73 9.15 1.94 7.19
C ASP A 73 7.72 1.57 7.59
N THR A 74 6.83 1.43 6.63
CA THR A 74 5.41 1.17 6.87
C THR A 74 4.84 0.29 5.77
N CYS A 75 3.72 -0.39 6.03
CA CYS A 75 3.01 -1.19 5.02
C CYS A 75 2.64 -0.40 3.75
N ALA A 76 2.60 0.92 3.79
CA ALA A 76 2.42 1.73 2.59
C ALA A 76 3.56 1.55 1.57
N ARG A 77 4.73 1.02 1.99
CA ARG A 77 5.85 0.67 1.11
C ARG A 77 5.41 -0.28 0.01
N VAL A 78 4.74 -1.35 0.36
CA VAL A 78 4.30 -2.39 -0.57
C VAL A 78 2.95 -2.08 -1.24
N CYS A 79 2.40 -0.88 -1.00
CA CYS A 79 1.05 -0.52 -1.41
C CYS A 79 1.04 0.71 -2.34
N HIS A 80 1.12 1.89 -1.76
CA HIS A 80 0.97 3.18 -2.45
C HIS A 80 2.21 4.09 -2.36
N SER A 81 3.41 3.54 -2.06
CA SER A 81 4.64 4.34 -2.17
C SER A 81 4.87 4.92 -3.58
N PRO A 82 4.54 4.21 -4.69
CA PRO A 82 4.57 4.81 -6.03
C PRO A 82 3.63 6.00 -6.20
N THR A 83 2.44 5.98 -5.57
CA THR A 83 1.55 7.16 -5.53
C THR A 83 2.24 8.34 -4.86
N GLY A 84 2.85 8.09 -3.69
CA GLY A 84 3.57 9.13 -2.96
C GLY A 84 4.66 9.76 -3.79
N TYR A 85 5.48 8.95 -4.44
CA TYR A 85 6.55 9.42 -5.31
C TYR A 85 6.01 10.17 -6.53
N GLY A 86 5.13 9.54 -7.31
CA GLY A 86 4.67 10.09 -8.59
C GLY A 86 3.91 11.41 -8.45
N LEU A 87 2.99 11.51 -7.47
CA LEU A 87 2.25 12.76 -7.22
C LEU A 87 3.15 13.86 -6.62
N LYS A 88 4.15 13.50 -5.82
CA LYS A 88 5.14 14.47 -5.30
C LYS A 88 5.98 15.07 -6.43
N GLN A 89 6.42 14.25 -7.41
CA GLN A 89 7.18 14.74 -8.57
C GLN A 89 6.35 15.68 -9.45
N THR A 90 5.08 15.39 -9.66
CA THR A 90 4.20 16.15 -10.56
C THR A 90 3.48 17.32 -9.88
N PHE A 91 2.84 17.08 -8.73
CA PHE A 91 1.97 18.06 -8.03
C PHE A 91 2.60 18.67 -6.78
N GLY A 92 3.67 18.09 -6.25
CA GLY A 92 4.38 18.54 -5.03
C GLY A 92 3.89 17.94 -3.72
N THR A 93 2.92 17.01 -3.74
CA THR A 93 2.44 16.32 -2.54
C THR A 93 2.05 14.86 -2.82
N SER A 94 2.12 14.03 -1.80
CA SER A 94 1.94 12.57 -1.90
C SER A 94 0.49 12.10 -1.69
N ALA A 95 -0.50 12.95 -1.92
CA ALA A 95 -1.90 12.66 -1.60
C ALA A 95 -2.82 12.74 -2.81
N GLY A 96 -3.93 12.01 -2.79
CA GLY A 96 -5.02 12.13 -3.77
C GLY A 96 -5.59 13.55 -3.81
N THR A 97 -6.18 13.92 -4.95
CA THR A 97 -6.54 15.31 -5.21
C THR A 97 -7.96 15.68 -4.76
N GLN A 98 -8.82 14.71 -4.47
CA GLN A 98 -10.25 14.91 -4.22
C GLN A 98 -10.71 14.19 -2.95
N ASN A 99 -11.83 14.64 -2.37
CA ASN A 99 -12.63 13.84 -1.45
C ASN A 99 -13.54 12.86 -2.24
N PHE A 100 -14.17 11.90 -1.55
CA PHE A 100 -15.00 10.90 -2.22
C PHE A 100 -16.30 11.45 -2.79
N ASP A 101 -16.90 12.45 -2.16
CA ASP A 101 -18.14 13.09 -2.65
C ASP A 101 -17.94 13.75 -4.02
N SER A 102 -16.71 14.14 -4.35
CA SER A 102 -16.36 14.75 -5.62
C SER A 102 -16.75 13.89 -6.83
N VAL A 103 -16.80 12.56 -6.70
CA VAL A 103 -17.20 11.66 -7.79
C VAL A 103 -18.62 11.94 -8.31
N LEU A 104 -19.49 12.52 -7.47
CA LEU A 104 -20.86 12.86 -7.84
C LEU A 104 -20.95 13.97 -8.91
N GLU A 105 -19.86 14.68 -9.12
CA GLU A 105 -19.74 15.75 -10.12
C GLU A 105 -18.95 15.34 -11.39
N SER A 106 -18.42 14.09 -11.43
CA SER A 106 -17.64 13.62 -12.57
C SER A 106 -18.51 13.32 -13.78
N ASP A 107 -18.08 13.69 -14.98
CA ASP A 107 -18.73 13.37 -16.26
C ASP A 107 -18.16 12.08 -16.85
N VAL A 108 -16.83 11.90 -16.71
CA VAL A 108 -16.12 10.69 -17.12
C VAL A 108 -15.30 10.16 -15.95
N ILE A 109 -15.41 8.86 -15.71
CA ILE A 109 -14.67 8.17 -14.65
C ILE A 109 -13.79 7.10 -15.29
N LEU A 110 -12.48 7.24 -15.14
CA LEU A 110 -11.52 6.19 -15.48
C LEU A 110 -11.15 5.43 -14.19
N VAL A 111 -11.49 4.14 -14.14
CA VAL A 111 -11.04 3.22 -13.07
C VAL A 111 -9.96 2.34 -13.66
N ILE A 112 -8.73 2.40 -13.11
CA ILE A 112 -7.61 1.62 -13.60
C ILE A 112 -6.93 0.84 -12.48
N GLY A 113 -6.72 -0.46 -12.70
CA GLY A 113 -6.07 -1.34 -11.72
C GLY A 113 -6.73 -1.32 -10.35
N ALA A 114 -8.06 -1.19 -10.30
CA ALA A 114 -8.86 -1.12 -9.08
C ALA A 114 -10.24 -1.75 -9.27
N ASN A 115 -10.74 -2.37 -8.20
CA ASN A 115 -12.14 -2.81 -8.12
C ASN A 115 -12.81 -2.19 -6.88
N PRO A 116 -13.31 -0.95 -6.96
CA PRO A 116 -13.93 -0.28 -5.82
C PRO A 116 -15.21 -0.97 -5.30
N ILE A 117 -15.87 -1.80 -6.09
CA ILE A 117 -17.04 -2.58 -5.62
C ILE A 117 -16.61 -3.55 -4.51
N VAL A 118 -15.44 -4.16 -4.67
CA VAL A 118 -14.88 -5.11 -3.71
C VAL A 118 -14.08 -4.43 -2.60
N ALA A 119 -13.20 -3.49 -2.96
CA ALA A 119 -12.24 -2.91 -2.03
C ALA A 119 -12.73 -1.62 -1.32
N HIS A 120 -13.67 -0.88 -1.92
CA HIS A 120 -14.21 0.40 -1.40
C HIS A 120 -15.73 0.49 -1.63
N PRO A 121 -16.53 -0.44 -1.07
CA PRO A 121 -17.96 -0.57 -1.43
C PRO A 121 -18.80 0.68 -1.11
N VAL A 122 -18.45 1.42 -0.05
CA VAL A 122 -19.14 2.68 0.30
C VAL A 122 -18.91 3.74 -0.77
N PHE A 123 -17.67 3.95 -1.18
CA PHE A 123 -17.31 4.86 -2.28
C PHE A 123 -17.93 4.39 -3.61
N ALA A 124 -17.88 3.09 -3.90
CA ALA A 124 -18.50 2.52 -5.10
C ALA A 124 -20.01 2.79 -5.18
N SER A 125 -20.70 2.89 -4.04
CA SER A 125 -22.12 3.25 -4.02
C SER A 125 -22.37 4.68 -4.53
N GLN A 126 -21.50 5.64 -4.20
CA GLN A 126 -21.55 6.99 -4.74
C GLN A 126 -21.23 7.02 -6.24
N MET A 127 -20.17 6.31 -6.65
CA MET A 127 -19.80 6.15 -8.07
C MET A 127 -20.95 5.54 -8.89
N LYS A 128 -21.59 4.46 -8.40
CA LYS A 128 -22.78 3.84 -9.01
C LYS A 128 -23.92 4.83 -9.19
N LYS A 129 -24.19 5.65 -8.16
CA LYS A 129 -25.21 6.70 -8.23
C LYS A 129 -24.88 7.70 -9.36
N ARG A 130 -23.63 8.12 -9.48
CA ARG A 130 -23.22 9.09 -10.52
C ARG A 130 -23.29 8.49 -11.94
N ILE A 131 -22.86 7.24 -12.12
CA ILE A 131 -22.97 6.51 -13.39
C ILE A 131 -24.45 6.40 -13.81
N LYS A 132 -25.33 6.09 -12.87
CA LYS A 132 -26.78 6.02 -13.12
C LYS A 132 -27.40 7.37 -13.53
N GLN A 133 -26.76 8.49 -13.17
CA GLN A 133 -27.12 9.85 -13.57
C GLN A 133 -26.53 10.26 -14.94
N GLY A 134 -25.77 9.38 -15.60
CA GLY A 134 -25.29 9.59 -16.96
C GLY A 134 -23.78 9.79 -17.08
N ALA A 135 -23.00 9.73 -16.01
CA ALA A 135 -21.54 9.73 -16.12
C ALA A 135 -21.07 8.50 -16.89
N LYS A 136 -20.00 8.68 -17.67
CA LYS A 136 -19.36 7.64 -18.47
C LYS A 136 -18.30 6.91 -17.66
N LEU A 137 -18.13 5.62 -17.93
CA LEU A 137 -17.21 4.76 -17.20
C LEU A 137 -16.25 4.04 -18.16
N ILE A 138 -14.95 4.20 -17.92
CA ILE A 138 -13.87 3.43 -18.54
C ILE A 138 -13.26 2.56 -17.46
N VAL A 139 -13.15 1.25 -17.69
CA VAL A 139 -12.49 0.30 -16.79
C VAL A 139 -11.28 -0.28 -17.49
N ALA A 140 -10.08 -0.07 -16.95
CA ALA A 140 -8.83 -0.66 -17.42
C ALA A 140 -8.32 -1.66 -16.37
N ASP A 141 -8.60 -2.94 -16.58
CA ASP A 141 -8.24 -4.05 -15.70
C ASP A 141 -8.19 -5.34 -16.51
N PRO A 142 -7.19 -6.22 -16.31
CA PRO A 142 -7.14 -7.52 -16.99
C PRO A 142 -8.41 -8.35 -16.77
N ARG A 143 -9.00 -8.26 -15.59
CA ARG A 143 -10.21 -9.00 -15.22
C ARG A 143 -11.48 -8.26 -15.63
N ARG A 144 -12.48 -9.02 -16.06
CA ARG A 144 -13.85 -8.53 -16.18
C ARG A 144 -14.46 -8.46 -14.77
N THR A 145 -14.17 -7.35 -14.08
CA THR A 145 -14.68 -7.10 -12.72
C THR A 145 -16.14 -6.68 -12.75
N GLU A 146 -16.78 -6.63 -11.57
CA GLU A 146 -18.17 -6.15 -11.42
C GLU A 146 -18.33 -4.67 -11.82
N MET A 147 -17.23 -3.94 -11.98
CA MET A 147 -17.23 -2.58 -12.54
C MET A 147 -17.52 -2.57 -14.04
N VAL A 148 -17.20 -3.64 -14.77
CA VAL A 148 -17.47 -3.73 -16.21
C VAL A 148 -18.95 -3.92 -16.46
N GLU A 149 -19.56 -4.86 -15.75
CA GLU A 149 -20.99 -5.13 -15.85
C GLU A 149 -21.52 -5.75 -14.57
N SER A 150 -22.55 -5.14 -13.99
CA SER A 150 -23.30 -5.65 -12.87
C SER A 150 -24.70 -5.00 -12.85
N PRO A 151 -25.67 -5.43 -12.03
CA PRO A 151 -27.07 -4.98 -12.10
C PRO A 151 -27.30 -3.45 -12.05
N HIS A 152 -26.33 -2.63 -11.81
CA HIS A 152 -26.48 -1.17 -11.76
C HIS A 152 -25.29 -0.42 -12.34
N ILE A 153 -24.37 -1.14 -12.99
CA ILE A 153 -23.19 -0.60 -13.65
C ILE A 153 -23.02 -1.27 -15.01
N LYS A 154 -22.69 -0.44 -16.00
CA LYS A 154 -22.14 -0.89 -17.28
C LYS A 154 -21.06 0.10 -17.70
N ALA A 155 -19.86 -0.40 -17.90
CA ALA A 155 -18.77 0.39 -18.45
C ALA A 155 -19.04 0.72 -19.92
N ASP A 156 -18.72 1.96 -20.32
CA ASP A 156 -18.73 2.35 -21.74
C ASP A 156 -17.58 1.66 -22.48
N TYR A 157 -16.42 1.50 -21.80
CA TYR A 157 -15.26 0.76 -22.30
C TYR A 157 -14.68 -0.14 -21.21
N HIS A 158 -14.38 -1.40 -21.56
CA HIS A 158 -13.51 -2.27 -20.79
C HIS A 158 -12.23 -2.51 -21.58
N LEU A 159 -11.10 -2.19 -20.99
CA LEU A 159 -9.77 -2.35 -21.56
C LEU A 159 -9.03 -3.46 -20.78
N PRO A 160 -9.17 -4.75 -21.18
CA PRO A 160 -8.53 -5.88 -20.50
C PRO A 160 -7.03 -5.97 -20.86
N LEU A 161 -6.25 -4.99 -20.41
CA LEU A 161 -4.83 -4.86 -20.72
C LEU A 161 -4.02 -6.03 -20.13
N LEU A 162 -2.95 -6.42 -20.82
CA LEU A 162 -2.01 -7.41 -20.30
C LEU A 162 -1.28 -6.86 -19.05
N PRO A 163 -1.08 -7.69 -18.00
CA PRO A 163 -0.31 -7.29 -16.83
C PRO A 163 1.08 -6.74 -17.21
N GLY A 164 1.46 -5.59 -16.63
CA GLY A 164 2.72 -4.90 -16.93
C GLY A 164 2.65 -3.86 -18.06
N SER A 165 1.48 -3.62 -18.67
CA SER A 165 1.32 -2.71 -19.81
C SER A 165 0.58 -1.40 -19.48
N ASN A 166 0.52 -1.01 -18.22
CA ASN A 166 -0.16 0.22 -17.80
C ASN A 166 0.46 1.49 -18.41
N VAL A 167 1.80 1.58 -18.43
CA VAL A 167 2.52 2.77 -18.93
C VAL A 167 2.27 3.01 -20.42
N PRO A 168 2.41 2.02 -21.32
CA PRO A 168 2.06 2.25 -22.73
C PRO A 168 0.59 2.65 -22.91
N LEU A 169 -0.35 2.10 -22.14
CA LEU A 169 -1.76 2.48 -22.23
C LEU A 169 -1.99 3.96 -21.89
N ILE A 170 -1.46 4.45 -20.77
CA ILE A 170 -1.65 5.84 -20.36
C ILE A 170 -0.90 6.83 -21.27
N ASN A 171 0.26 6.43 -21.78
CA ASN A 171 0.98 7.19 -22.79
C ASN A 171 0.18 7.30 -24.09
N ALA A 172 -0.47 6.22 -24.53
CA ALA A 172 -1.33 6.27 -25.70
C ALA A 172 -2.56 7.18 -25.50
N PHE A 173 -3.16 7.20 -24.30
CA PHE A 173 -4.22 8.17 -23.99
C PHE A 173 -3.72 9.61 -24.14
N SER A 174 -2.54 9.87 -23.59
CA SER A 174 -1.88 11.18 -23.70
C SER A 174 -1.48 11.53 -25.13
N HIS A 175 -0.98 10.55 -25.90
CA HIS A 175 -0.67 10.71 -27.33
C HIS A 175 -1.91 11.12 -28.13
N VAL A 176 -3.03 10.42 -27.93
CA VAL A 176 -4.32 10.77 -28.58
C VAL A 176 -4.76 12.17 -28.19
N ALA A 177 -4.70 12.53 -26.89
CA ALA A 177 -5.09 13.86 -26.44
C ALA A 177 -4.26 14.97 -27.10
N VAL A 178 -2.95 14.79 -27.22
CA VAL A 178 -2.04 15.77 -27.86
C VAL A 178 -2.22 15.81 -29.37
N ARG A 179 -2.22 14.64 -30.03
CA ARG A 179 -2.25 14.56 -31.51
C ARG A 179 -3.61 14.99 -32.08
N GLU A 180 -4.69 14.83 -31.34
CA GLU A 180 -6.04 15.23 -31.75
C GLU A 180 -6.45 16.60 -31.18
N ASN A 181 -5.51 17.32 -30.55
CA ASN A 181 -5.73 18.66 -29.98
C ASN A 181 -6.88 18.69 -28.93
N LEU A 182 -6.91 17.68 -28.07
CA LEU A 182 -7.89 17.54 -26.98
C LEU A 182 -7.33 17.98 -25.61
N ILE A 183 -6.21 18.72 -25.62
CA ILE A 183 -5.58 19.28 -24.42
C ILE A 183 -6.18 20.64 -24.07
N ASP A 184 -6.15 21.00 -22.77
CA ASP A 184 -6.52 22.34 -22.29
C ASP A 184 -5.29 23.24 -22.22
N GLN A 185 -4.97 23.91 -23.35
CA GLN A 185 -3.80 24.79 -23.43
C GLN A 185 -3.90 25.98 -22.45
N ASN A 186 -5.09 26.51 -22.19
CA ASN A 186 -5.27 27.61 -21.26
C ASN A 186 -4.93 27.20 -19.82
N TYR A 187 -5.36 26.01 -19.40
CA TYR A 187 -5.01 25.42 -18.11
C TYR A 187 -3.49 25.22 -18.00
N ILE A 188 -2.86 24.66 -19.04
CA ILE A 188 -1.42 24.40 -19.09
C ILE A 188 -0.63 25.71 -18.93
N ASP A 189 -0.96 26.74 -19.71
CA ASP A 189 -0.26 28.03 -19.69
C ASP A 189 -0.34 28.70 -18.32
N GLN A 190 -1.48 28.59 -17.65
CA GLN A 190 -1.70 29.22 -16.35
C GLN A 190 -1.10 28.43 -15.19
N ARG A 191 -1.11 27.10 -15.24
CA ARG A 191 -0.92 26.27 -14.06
C ARG A 191 0.27 25.33 -14.10
N CYS A 192 0.84 25.10 -15.29
CA CYS A 192 1.93 24.14 -15.45
C CYS A 192 3.26 24.82 -15.79
N ASP A 193 4.33 24.10 -15.59
CA ASP A 193 5.65 24.47 -16.05
C ASP A 193 5.75 24.22 -17.57
N ILE A 194 5.96 25.30 -18.34
CA ILE A 194 5.88 25.26 -19.79
C ILE A 194 7.06 24.54 -20.42
N GLU A 195 8.25 24.61 -19.82
CA GLU A 195 9.43 23.91 -20.32
C GLU A 195 9.21 22.40 -20.23
N SER A 196 8.84 21.90 -19.06
CA SER A 196 8.52 20.47 -18.86
C SER A 196 7.34 19.99 -19.72
N PHE A 197 6.35 20.85 -19.96
CA PHE A 197 5.24 20.53 -20.87
C PHE A 197 5.72 20.36 -22.30
N ASN A 198 6.58 21.26 -22.82
CA ASN A 198 7.07 21.18 -24.18
C ASN A 198 7.90 19.91 -24.41
N ASP A 199 8.79 19.58 -23.48
CA ASP A 199 9.60 18.35 -23.52
C ASP A 199 8.70 17.09 -23.51
N TRP A 200 7.71 17.08 -22.63
CA TRP A 200 6.75 15.99 -22.56
C TRP A 200 5.88 15.89 -23.81
N LYS A 201 5.44 17.02 -24.36
CA LYS A 201 4.63 17.07 -25.59
C LYS A 201 5.40 16.51 -26.78
N GLU A 202 6.68 16.84 -26.91
CA GLU A 202 7.56 16.27 -27.94
C GLU A 202 7.67 14.74 -27.74
N PHE A 203 8.01 14.29 -26.55
CA PHE A 203 8.11 12.88 -26.20
C PHE A 203 6.82 12.11 -26.50
N ILE A 204 5.67 12.57 -25.99
CA ILE A 204 4.41 11.85 -26.12
C ILE A 204 3.85 11.89 -27.55
N SER A 205 4.31 12.80 -28.40
CA SER A 205 3.94 12.88 -29.81
C SER A 205 4.64 11.86 -30.70
N LEU A 206 5.67 11.16 -30.20
CA LEU A 206 6.36 10.11 -30.95
C LEU A 206 5.41 8.97 -31.30
N ASP A 207 5.56 8.42 -32.49
CA ASP A 207 4.70 7.34 -33.00
C ASP A 207 4.77 6.06 -32.14
N ILE A 208 5.83 5.87 -31.36
CA ILE A 208 5.95 4.73 -30.46
C ILE A 208 4.82 4.69 -29.40
N HIS A 209 4.21 5.83 -29.11
CA HIS A 209 3.08 5.95 -28.18
C HIS A 209 1.70 5.89 -28.86
N ALA A 210 1.68 5.83 -30.22
CA ALA A 210 0.42 5.70 -30.94
C ALA A 210 -0.29 4.38 -30.59
N PRO A 211 -1.63 4.38 -30.45
CA PRO A 211 -2.40 3.17 -30.13
C PRO A 211 -2.05 1.97 -31.01
N GLU A 212 -1.80 2.19 -32.29
CA GLU A 212 -1.45 1.16 -33.29
C GLU A 212 -0.11 0.45 -32.96
N ASN A 213 0.81 1.13 -32.31
CA ASN A 213 2.15 0.63 -32.00
C ASN A 213 2.25 -0.07 -30.64
N ILE A 214 1.17 -0.02 -29.82
CA ILE A 214 1.13 -0.65 -28.50
C ILE A 214 0.15 -1.82 -28.39
N GLU A 215 -0.55 -2.19 -29.48
CA GLU A 215 -1.52 -3.30 -29.48
C GLU A 215 -0.92 -4.61 -28.96
N ILE A 216 0.31 -4.95 -29.42
CA ILE A 216 1.00 -6.17 -28.97
C ILE A 216 1.37 -6.10 -27.49
N ALA A 217 1.83 -4.94 -27.02
CA ALA A 217 2.26 -4.78 -25.63
C ALA A 217 1.09 -4.79 -24.65
N THR A 218 -0.06 -4.28 -25.07
CA THR A 218 -1.24 -4.13 -24.21
C THR A 218 -2.26 -5.25 -24.40
N GLY A 219 -2.28 -5.93 -25.54
CA GLY A 219 -3.32 -6.87 -25.94
C GLY A 219 -4.65 -6.21 -26.35
N LEU A 220 -4.66 -4.86 -26.49
CA LEU A 220 -5.84 -4.06 -26.80
C LEU A 220 -5.82 -3.58 -28.25
N SER A 221 -7.00 -3.40 -28.86
CA SER A 221 -7.08 -2.81 -30.19
C SER A 221 -6.85 -1.29 -30.15
N ALA A 222 -6.14 -0.75 -31.15
CA ALA A 222 -5.92 0.68 -31.30
C ALA A 222 -7.24 1.49 -31.34
N ALA A 223 -8.27 0.91 -31.95
CA ALA A 223 -9.59 1.54 -32.02
C ALA A 223 -10.24 1.75 -30.65
N GLU A 224 -10.18 0.73 -29.78
CA GLU A 224 -10.72 0.82 -28.41
C GLU A 224 -9.92 1.79 -27.53
N ILE A 225 -8.57 1.74 -27.61
CA ILE A 225 -7.70 2.67 -26.91
C ILE A 225 -8.02 4.11 -27.31
N ARG A 226 -8.12 4.37 -28.61
CA ARG A 226 -8.41 5.71 -29.15
C ARG A 226 -9.80 6.21 -28.75
N ALA A 227 -10.81 5.35 -28.80
CA ALA A 227 -12.17 5.70 -28.40
C ALA A 227 -12.27 6.03 -26.90
N ALA A 228 -11.64 5.23 -26.04
CA ALA A 228 -11.60 5.47 -24.59
C ALA A 228 -10.79 6.75 -24.25
N ALA A 229 -9.65 6.98 -24.93
CA ALA A 229 -8.85 8.18 -24.75
C ALA A 229 -9.63 9.46 -25.12
N ARG A 230 -10.33 9.44 -26.26
CA ARG A 230 -11.22 10.54 -26.67
C ARG A 230 -12.34 10.79 -25.67
N LEU A 231 -12.94 9.72 -25.15
CA LEU A 231 -14.00 9.84 -24.15
C LEU A 231 -13.48 10.53 -22.89
N TYR A 232 -12.30 10.13 -22.39
CA TYR A 232 -11.68 10.77 -21.23
C TYR A 232 -11.32 12.24 -21.50
N ALA A 233 -10.65 12.52 -22.62
CA ALA A 233 -10.14 13.86 -22.93
C ALA A 233 -11.23 14.90 -23.27
N ASN A 234 -12.38 14.47 -23.79
CA ASN A 234 -13.52 15.34 -24.08
C ASN A 234 -14.49 15.53 -22.88
N GLY A 235 -14.28 14.86 -21.76
CA GLY A 235 -15.08 15.08 -20.57
C GLY A 235 -14.79 16.46 -19.97
N ASN A 236 -15.84 17.20 -19.59
CA ASN A 236 -15.65 18.49 -18.91
C ASN A 236 -15.04 18.30 -17.51
N ARG A 237 -15.31 17.15 -16.87
CA ARG A 237 -14.82 16.75 -15.56
C ARG A 237 -14.47 15.26 -15.59
N SER A 238 -13.22 14.97 -15.88
CA SER A 238 -12.74 13.60 -15.95
C SER A 238 -11.90 13.25 -14.71
N ALA A 239 -12.29 12.19 -14.00
CA ALA A 239 -11.62 11.72 -12.80
C ALA A 239 -10.92 10.37 -13.05
N ILE A 240 -9.71 10.21 -12.52
CA ILE A 240 -8.99 8.94 -12.48
C ILE A 240 -9.05 8.38 -11.06
N TYR A 241 -9.54 7.16 -10.92
CA TYR A 241 -9.48 6.37 -9.69
C TYR A 241 -8.64 5.12 -9.94
N TYR A 242 -7.66 4.88 -9.11
CA TYR A 242 -6.73 3.77 -9.31
C TYR A 242 -6.34 3.07 -8.01
N GLY A 243 -5.91 1.83 -8.13
CA GLY A 243 -5.52 1.00 -7.00
C GLY A 243 -4.17 0.34 -7.20
N LEU A 244 -3.98 -0.80 -6.53
CA LEU A 244 -2.74 -1.57 -6.51
C LEU A 244 -2.39 -2.18 -7.87
N GLY A 245 -3.36 -2.38 -8.76
CA GLY A 245 -3.10 -2.76 -10.15
C GLY A 245 -2.33 -1.71 -10.97
N VAL A 246 -2.13 -0.52 -10.41
CA VAL A 246 -1.23 0.52 -10.93
C VAL A 246 0.09 0.55 -10.18
N THR A 247 0.05 0.53 -8.85
CA THR A 247 1.23 0.82 -8.02
C THR A 247 2.14 -0.39 -7.81
N GLU A 248 1.61 -1.60 -7.82
CA GLU A 248 2.36 -2.84 -7.58
C GLU A 248 2.96 -3.43 -8.86
N HIS A 249 3.69 -2.57 -9.59
CA HIS A 249 4.43 -2.88 -10.81
C HIS A 249 5.85 -2.31 -10.73
N SER A 250 6.76 -2.84 -11.54
CA SER A 250 8.14 -2.32 -11.66
C SER A 250 8.21 -0.86 -12.12
N GLN A 251 7.15 -0.37 -12.75
CA GLN A 251 6.97 1.03 -13.16
C GLN A 251 5.73 1.70 -12.54
N GLY A 252 5.35 1.33 -11.30
CA GLY A 252 4.22 1.94 -10.60
C GLY A 252 4.35 3.45 -10.48
N SER A 253 5.52 3.95 -10.12
CA SER A 253 5.80 5.40 -10.03
C SER A 253 5.68 6.10 -11.38
N THR A 254 6.20 5.50 -12.44
CA THR A 254 6.07 6.02 -13.82
C THR A 254 4.61 6.10 -14.25
N MET A 255 3.83 5.08 -13.92
CA MET A 255 2.39 5.08 -14.26
C MET A 255 1.63 6.18 -13.52
N VAL A 256 1.92 6.41 -12.24
CA VAL A 256 1.28 7.52 -11.48
C VAL A 256 1.63 8.88 -12.09
N MET A 257 2.88 9.09 -12.50
CA MET A 257 3.29 10.30 -13.22
C MET A 257 2.58 10.43 -14.57
N GLY A 258 2.39 9.33 -15.30
CA GLY A 258 1.65 9.31 -16.57
C GLY A 258 0.18 9.72 -16.41
N MET A 259 -0.50 9.23 -15.37
CA MET A 259 -1.87 9.65 -15.05
C MET A 259 -1.94 11.14 -14.65
N ALA A 260 -0.96 11.61 -13.88
CA ALA A 260 -0.87 13.02 -13.52
C ALA A 260 -0.64 13.92 -14.74
N ASN A 261 0.23 13.52 -15.67
CA ASN A 261 0.45 14.22 -16.94
C ASN A 261 -0.85 14.31 -17.77
N LEU A 262 -1.55 13.20 -17.94
CA LEU A 262 -2.82 13.15 -18.67
C LEU A 262 -3.86 14.10 -18.03
N ALA A 263 -3.99 14.06 -16.70
CA ALA A 263 -4.93 14.90 -15.97
C ALA A 263 -4.59 16.39 -16.08
N MET A 264 -3.29 16.76 -15.99
CA MET A 264 -2.85 18.15 -16.24
C MET A 264 -3.07 18.59 -17.67
N ALA A 265 -2.72 17.75 -18.65
CA ALA A 265 -2.86 18.08 -20.07
C ALA A 265 -4.31 18.34 -20.47
N THR A 266 -5.27 17.67 -19.83
CA THR A 266 -6.70 17.83 -20.10
C THR A 266 -7.44 18.75 -19.11
N GLY A 267 -6.71 19.50 -18.25
CA GLY A 267 -7.29 20.47 -17.31
C GLY A 267 -8.04 19.84 -16.13
N ASN A 268 -7.82 18.55 -15.84
CA ASN A 268 -8.60 17.76 -14.87
C ASN A 268 -7.96 17.68 -13.48
N VAL A 269 -7.39 18.79 -12.95
CA VAL A 269 -6.87 18.88 -11.57
C VAL A 269 -7.27 20.21 -10.94
N GLY A 270 -7.69 20.18 -9.67
CA GLY A 270 -8.04 21.38 -8.90
C GLY A 270 -9.49 21.84 -9.08
N THR A 271 -10.34 20.99 -9.65
CA THR A 271 -11.77 21.23 -9.81
C THR A 271 -12.54 20.01 -9.29
N VAL A 272 -13.70 20.23 -8.67
CA VAL A 272 -14.60 19.16 -8.21
C VAL A 272 -14.99 18.23 -9.38
N GLY A 273 -14.99 16.92 -9.16
CA GLY A 273 -15.33 15.92 -10.16
C GLY A 273 -14.18 15.47 -11.05
N CYS A 274 -12.96 15.94 -10.77
CA CYS A 274 -11.75 15.66 -11.56
C CYS A 274 -10.70 14.88 -10.74
N GLY A 275 -9.46 14.91 -11.20
CA GLY A 275 -8.26 14.60 -10.42
C GLY A 275 -7.72 13.19 -10.56
N VAL A 276 -6.65 12.96 -9.80
CA VAL A 276 -5.90 11.70 -9.73
C VAL A 276 -6.05 11.16 -8.31
N ASN A 277 -6.84 10.10 -8.16
CA ASN A 277 -7.42 9.69 -6.89
C ASN A 277 -7.04 8.25 -6.54
N PRO A 278 -5.99 8.02 -5.73
CA PRO A 278 -5.62 6.69 -5.26
C PRO A 278 -6.67 6.12 -4.30
N LEU A 279 -7.13 4.93 -4.57
CA LEU A 279 -8.02 4.17 -3.70
C LEU A 279 -7.17 3.35 -2.72
N ARG A 280 -6.68 3.99 -1.66
CA ARG A 280 -5.86 3.36 -0.63
C ARG A 280 -6.71 2.38 0.20
N GLY A 281 -6.16 1.20 0.50
CA GLY A 281 -6.93 0.09 1.06
C GLY A 281 -7.14 0.15 2.57
N GLN A 282 -6.07 0.37 3.34
CA GLN A 282 -6.15 0.37 4.80
C GLN A 282 -6.76 1.68 5.33
N ASN A 283 -7.39 1.59 6.51
CA ASN A 283 -8.08 2.70 7.15
C ASN A 283 -7.19 3.89 7.52
N ASN A 284 -5.88 3.67 7.73
CA ASN A 284 -4.92 4.72 8.07
C ASN A 284 -3.65 4.70 7.18
N VAL A 285 -3.72 4.19 5.95
CA VAL A 285 -2.53 4.16 5.09
C VAL A 285 -2.06 5.55 4.68
N GLN A 286 -2.98 6.50 4.48
CA GLN A 286 -2.63 7.91 4.28
C GLN A 286 -1.97 8.46 5.54
N GLY A 287 -2.58 8.24 6.72
CA GLY A 287 -2.08 8.77 7.98
C GLY A 287 -0.72 8.20 8.38
N SER A 288 -0.45 6.91 8.16
CA SER A 288 0.88 6.36 8.46
C SER A 288 1.98 7.03 7.62
N CYS A 289 1.69 7.39 6.37
CA CYS A 289 2.60 8.20 5.55
C CYS A 289 2.73 9.63 6.10
N ASP A 290 1.60 10.27 6.46
CA ASP A 290 1.56 11.63 6.99
C ASP A 290 2.42 11.77 8.26
N MET A 291 2.51 10.69 9.06
CA MET A 291 3.26 10.64 10.32
C MET A 291 4.77 10.46 10.17
N GLY A 292 5.31 10.42 8.95
CA GLY A 292 6.75 10.29 8.71
C GLY A 292 7.28 8.87 8.91
N SER A 293 6.48 7.87 8.60
CA SER A 293 6.85 6.46 8.70
C SER A 293 7.76 5.95 7.58
N PHE A 294 8.15 6.80 6.65
CA PHE A 294 9.16 6.46 5.64
C PHE A 294 10.58 6.85 6.08
N PRO A 295 11.61 6.11 5.64
CA PRO A 295 12.99 6.35 6.09
C PRO A 295 13.58 7.69 5.65
N HIS A 296 12.99 8.36 4.66
CA HIS A 296 13.49 9.61 4.06
C HIS A 296 12.66 10.86 4.43
N GLU A 297 11.59 10.68 5.22
CA GLU A 297 10.66 11.78 5.57
C GLU A 297 10.33 11.77 7.06
N LEU A 298 10.13 12.96 7.60
CA LEU A 298 9.53 13.22 8.92
C LEU A 298 8.03 13.51 8.76
N ALA A 299 7.30 13.61 9.88
CA ALA A 299 5.86 13.90 9.85
C ALA A 299 5.54 15.14 9.00
N GLY A 300 4.46 15.07 8.21
CA GLY A 300 4.09 16.13 7.28
C GLY A 300 4.90 16.13 5.98
N TYR A 301 5.46 14.99 5.58
CA TYR A 301 6.26 14.82 4.34
C TYR A 301 7.53 15.69 4.28
N GLN A 302 8.10 16.01 5.43
CA GLN A 302 9.28 16.86 5.54
C GLN A 302 10.55 16.05 5.28
N PRO A 303 11.36 16.40 4.24
CA PRO A 303 12.56 15.66 3.91
C PRO A 303 13.58 15.66 5.04
N ILE A 304 14.09 14.51 5.41
CA ILE A 304 15.07 14.34 6.49
C ILE A 304 16.42 15.01 6.16
N GLU A 305 16.73 15.20 4.88
CA GLU A 305 17.94 15.84 4.39
C GLU A 305 17.90 17.37 4.54
N ASN A 306 16.71 17.95 4.76
CA ASN A 306 16.57 19.38 4.99
C ASN A 306 16.89 19.74 6.44
N ASP A 307 18.02 20.43 6.67
CA ASP A 307 18.56 20.76 7.99
C ASP A 307 17.61 21.62 8.82
N ILE A 308 16.87 22.55 8.19
CA ILE A 308 15.93 23.45 8.89
C ILE A 308 14.74 22.66 9.40
N LEU A 309 14.12 21.85 8.53
CA LEU A 309 12.94 21.06 8.88
C LEU A 309 13.30 19.98 9.90
N ARG A 310 14.41 19.26 9.71
CA ARG A 310 14.93 18.28 10.67
C ARG A 310 15.26 18.90 12.02
N GLY A 311 15.85 20.08 12.02
CA GLY A 311 16.24 20.80 13.23
C GLY A 311 15.06 21.15 14.15
N ALA A 312 13.84 21.33 13.63
CA ALA A 312 12.65 21.52 14.44
C ALA A 312 12.32 20.28 15.28
N PHE A 313 12.42 19.09 14.68
CA PHE A 313 12.24 17.80 15.38
C PHE A 313 13.36 17.54 16.37
N GLU A 314 14.62 17.79 15.99
CA GLU A 314 15.79 17.63 16.88
C GLU A 314 15.66 18.49 18.14
N LYS A 315 15.26 19.73 17.97
CA LYS A 315 15.00 20.66 19.09
C LYS A 315 13.87 20.16 19.99
N LYS A 316 12.77 19.69 19.42
CA LYS A 316 11.61 19.20 20.17
C LYS A 316 11.91 17.91 20.91
N TRP A 317 12.65 17.00 20.29
CA TRP A 317 12.95 15.66 20.83
C TRP A 317 14.23 15.60 21.66
N GLY A 318 15.07 16.63 21.61
CA GLY A 318 16.31 16.69 22.36
C GLY A 318 17.38 15.70 21.87
N VAL A 319 17.38 15.34 20.60
CA VAL A 319 18.30 14.40 19.97
C VAL A 319 18.81 14.92 18.64
N THR A 320 19.91 14.36 18.16
CA THR A 320 20.38 14.56 16.77
C THR A 320 19.83 13.44 15.89
N ILE A 321 19.13 13.80 14.82
CA ILE A 321 18.59 12.88 13.82
C ILE A 321 19.59 12.78 12.66
N GLN A 322 19.85 11.56 12.18
CA GLN A 322 20.70 11.38 11.00
C GLN A 322 20.10 12.07 9.78
N ASN A 323 20.91 12.75 8.99
CA ASN A 323 20.50 13.49 7.79
C ASN A 323 20.45 12.65 6.51
N LYS A 324 20.54 11.32 6.64
CA LYS A 324 20.45 10.38 5.51
C LYS A 324 19.26 9.44 5.71
N PRO A 325 18.57 9.06 4.63
CA PRO A 325 17.54 8.03 4.68
C PRO A 325 18.06 6.72 5.30
N GLY A 326 17.19 6.06 6.06
CA GLY A 326 17.43 4.71 6.53
C GLY A 326 17.12 3.64 5.49
N MET A 327 17.17 2.37 5.90
CA MET A 327 16.77 1.24 5.08
C MET A 327 15.25 1.18 4.91
N ARG A 328 14.79 0.80 3.72
CA ARG A 328 13.41 0.41 3.45
C ARG A 328 13.17 -1.03 3.95
N SER A 329 11.92 -1.44 4.16
CA SER A 329 11.59 -2.76 4.72
C SER A 329 12.27 -3.92 3.98
N LEU A 330 12.18 -3.98 2.66
CA LEU A 330 12.83 -5.03 1.88
C LEU A 330 14.37 -5.02 2.04
N ASN A 331 14.97 -3.83 2.09
CA ASN A 331 16.42 -3.72 2.33
C ASN A 331 16.83 -4.14 3.76
N MET A 332 15.93 -4.00 4.76
CA MET A 332 16.17 -4.54 6.09
C MET A 332 16.23 -6.07 6.05
N PHE A 333 15.36 -6.75 5.26
CA PHE A 333 15.39 -8.20 5.08
C PHE A 333 16.64 -8.66 4.35
N ASP A 334 17.04 -7.99 3.26
CA ASP A 334 18.31 -8.27 2.57
C ASP A 334 19.52 -8.13 3.53
N ALA A 335 19.53 -7.07 4.32
CA ALA A 335 20.56 -6.83 5.31
C ALA A 335 20.56 -7.87 6.45
N ALA A 336 19.39 -8.41 6.82
CA ALA A 336 19.26 -9.45 7.81
C ALA A 336 19.85 -10.77 7.32
N VAL A 337 19.50 -11.21 6.11
CA VAL A 337 20.09 -12.40 5.48
C VAL A 337 21.63 -12.25 5.34
N ALA A 338 22.09 -11.04 5.00
CA ALA A 338 23.52 -10.72 4.97
C ALA A 338 24.19 -10.59 6.36
N GLY A 339 23.45 -10.82 7.46
CA GLY A 339 23.98 -10.78 8.83
C GLY A 339 24.22 -9.39 9.41
N LYS A 340 23.80 -8.32 8.72
CA LYS A 340 24.04 -6.91 9.09
C LYS A 340 22.89 -6.27 9.88
N PHE A 341 21.68 -6.82 9.79
CA PHE A 341 20.49 -6.33 10.49
C PHE A 341 19.99 -7.43 11.43
N LYS A 342 19.81 -7.13 12.72
CA LYS A 342 19.68 -8.14 13.78
C LYS A 342 18.47 -7.96 14.69
N GLY A 343 17.80 -6.81 14.65
CA GLY A 343 16.65 -6.56 15.49
C GLY A 343 15.59 -5.70 14.82
N ILE A 344 14.31 -6.04 15.02
CA ILE A 344 13.20 -5.30 14.43
C ILE A 344 12.02 -5.22 15.41
N TYR A 345 11.36 -4.04 15.45
CA TYR A 345 10.07 -3.82 16.10
C TYR A 345 8.97 -3.66 15.04
N ILE A 346 7.99 -4.52 15.07
CA ILE A 346 6.90 -4.57 14.07
C ILE A 346 5.57 -4.30 14.78
N GLN A 347 4.89 -3.24 14.38
CA GLN A 347 3.57 -2.90 14.87
C GLN A 347 2.50 -3.22 13.82
N GLY A 348 1.61 -4.20 14.12
CA GLY A 348 0.40 -4.47 13.36
C GLY A 348 0.59 -4.89 11.90
N GLU A 349 1.70 -5.56 11.56
CA GLU A 349 2.00 -6.07 10.21
C GLU A 349 2.37 -7.55 10.20
N ASP A 350 1.89 -8.27 9.18
CA ASP A 350 2.18 -9.68 8.94
C ASP A 350 3.03 -9.88 7.69
N PHE A 351 4.31 -9.51 7.78
CA PHE A 351 5.27 -9.52 6.66
C PHE A 351 5.46 -10.90 6.03
N VAL A 352 5.49 -11.95 6.85
CA VAL A 352 5.67 -13.33 6.34
C VAL A 352 4.51 -13.74 5.42
N GLN A 353 3.35 -13.09 5.54
CA GLN A 353 2.24 -13.33 4.63
C GLN A 353 2.11 -12.25 3.54
N SER A 354 2.48 -11.00 3.84
CA SER A 354 2.26 -9.89 2.93
C SER A 354 3.37 -9.68 1.90
N GLU A 355 4.64 -9.95 2.26
CA GLU A 355 5.76 -9.67 1.37
C GLU A 355 5.93 -10.70 0.25
N PRO A 356 6.55 -10.30 -0.88
CA PRO A 356 6.87 -11.24 -1.95
C PRO A 356 7.99 -12.20 -1.52
N ASN A 357 8.11 -13.34 -2.23
CA ASN A 357 9.15 -14.32 -1.98
C ASN A 357 9.23 -14.70 -0.48
N ILE A 358 8.14 -15.29 0.02
CA ILE A 358 7.97 -15.66 1.45
C ILE A 358 9.21 -16.36 2.03
N GLN A 359 9.87 -17.24 1.27
CA GLN A 359 11.04 -17.99 1.73
C GLN A 359 12.19 -17.06 2.14
N HIS A 360 12.44 -15.99 1.37
CA HIS A 360 13.48 -14.98 1.70
C HIS A 360 13.12 -14.21 2.98
N VAL A 361 11.86 -13.87 3.15
CA VAL A 361 11.37 -13.17 4.35
C VAL A 361 11.51 -14.04 5.60
N GLU A 362 11.15 -15.32 5.50
CA GLU A 362 11.32 -16.30 6.59
C GLU A 362 12.80 -16.49 6.98
N GLU A 363 13.70 -16.56 5.98
CA GLU A 363 15.15 -16.61 6.20
C GLU A 363 15.66 -15.35 6.93
N ALA A 364 15.18 -14.17 6.51
CA ALA A 364 15.53 -12.92 7.15
C ALA A 364 15.13 -12.91 8.64
N PHE A 365 13.90 -13.30 8.96
CA PHE A 365 13.46 -13.38 10.36
C PHE A 365 14.23 -14.43 11.19
N LYS A 366 14.54 -15.60 10.61
CA LYS A 366 15.35 -16.63 11.26
C LYS A 366 16.77 -16.17 11.55
N SER A 367 17.31 -15.19 10.79
CA SER A 367 18.66 -14.65 10.95
C SER A 367 18.77 -13.53 11.98
N MET A 368 17.65 -12.99 12.47
CA MET A 368 17.60 -11.91 13.45
C MET A 368 17.76 -12.44 14.87
N GLU A 369 18.40 -11.66 15.74
CA GLU A 369 18.62 -11.99 17.17
C GLU A 369 17.45 -11.49 18.06
N CYS A 370 16.69 -10.49 17.61
CA CYS A 370 15.50 -9.99 18.31
C CYS A 370 14.44 -9.51 17.33
N VAL A 371 13.31 -10.20 17.30
CA VAL A 371 12.10 -9.79 16.58
C VAL A 371 11.00 -9.53 17.60
N ILE A 372 10.48 -8.31 17.61
CA ILE A 372 9.39 -7.88 18.49
C ILE A 372 8.15 -7.66 17.60
N VAL A 373 7.07 -8.33 17.89
CA VAL A 373 5.79 -8.18 17.19
C VAL A 373 4.74 -7.67 18.16
N GLN A 374 4.07 -6.59 17.77
CA GLN A 374 2.89 -6.07 18.46
C GLN A 374 1.66 -6.29 17.58
N ASP A 375 0.79 -7.22 17.97
CA ASP A 375 -0.40 -7.59 17.21
C ASP A 375 -1.50 -8.18 18.11
N LEU A 376 -2.70 -8.39 17.53
CA LEU A 376 -3.84 -9.01 18.21
C LEU A 376 -3.71 -10.54 18.34
N PHE A 377 -3.04 -11.16 17.38
CA PHE A 377 -2.96 -12.63 17.24
C PHE A 377 -1.53 -13.06 16.97
N LEU A 378 -1.22 -14.32 17.28
CA LEU A 378 0.01 -14.95 16.79
C LEU A 378 -0.14 -15.15 15.27
N THR A 379 0.33 -14.15 14.52
CA THR A 379 0.35 -14.11 13.05
C THR A 379 1.45 -15.00 12.50
N GLU A 380 1.56 -15.08 11.18
CA GLU A 380 2.67 -15.77 10.52
C GLU A 380 4.01 -15.15 10.94
N THR A 381 4.11 -13.82 10.94
CA THR A 381 5.30 -13.08 11.39
C THR A 381 5.59 -13.29 12.89
N ALA A 382 4.56 -13.32 13.73
CA ALA A 382 4.73 -13.56 15.16
C ALA A 382 5.31 -14.95 15.45
N SER A 383 5.13 -15.92 14.56
CA SER A 383 5.76 -17.24 14.68
C SER A 383 7.29 -17.16 14.75
N TYR A 384 7.91 -16.14 14.18
CA TYR A 384 9.36 -15.88 14.19
C TYR A 384 9.80 -14.86 15.26
N ALA A 385 8.89 -14.35 16.07
CA ALA A 385 9.21 -13.33 17.07
C ALA A 385 9.82 -13.91 18.35
N HIS A 386 10.61 -13.10 19.05
CA HIS A 386 11.16 -13.36 20.38
C HIS A 386 10.34 -12.70 21.49
N VAL A 387 9.66 -11.59 21.15
CA VAL A 387 8.77 -10.84 22.04
C VAL A 387 7.45 -10.60 21.33
N PHE A 388 6.36 -10.86 22.03
CA PHE A 388 5.02 -10.54 21.57
C PHE A 388 4.34 -9.58 22.53
N PHE A 389 3.97 -8.41 22.02
CA PHE A 389 3.19 -7.40 22.72
C PHE A 389 1.74 -7.44 22.24
N PRO A 390 0.76 -7.75 23.10
CA PRO A 390 -0.64 -7.76 22.72
C PRO A 390 -1.13 -6.36 22.36
N ALA A 391 -1.68 -6.23 21.15
CA ALA A 391 -2.22 -5.00 20.60
C ALA A 391 -3.68 -4.76 21.02
N THR A 392 -4.16 -3.55 20.76
CA THR A 392 -5.55 -3.13 20.95
C THR A 392 -6.36 -3.25 19.65
N SER A 393 -7.63 -3.65 19.77
CA SER A 393 -8.58 -3.59 18.65
C SER A 393 -9.09 -2.16 18.44
N PHE A 394 -9.74 -1.90 17.31
CA PHE A 394 -10.34 -0.59 17.04
C PHE A 394 -11.38 -0.14 18.07
N LEU A 395 -11.98 -1.09 18.83
CA LEU A 395 -12.91 -0.80 19.93
C LEU A 395 -12.22 -0.23 21.18
N GLU A 396 -10.92 -0.41 21.28
CA GLU A 396 -10.08 -0.04 22.43
C GLU A 396 -9.17 1.15 22.14
N LYS A 397 -9.10 1.60 20.86
CA LYS A 397 -8.20 2.67 20.43
C LYS A 397 -8.78 4.06 20.68
N ASP A 398 -7.89 4.96 21.09
CA ASP A 398 -8.13 6.39 21.19
C ASP A 398 -7.11 7.13 20.32
N GLY A 399 -7.58 7.88 19.33
CA GLY A 399 -6.69 8.55 18.39
C GLY A 399 -7.39 9.02 17.13
N THR A 400 -6.64 9.06 16.02
CA THR A 400 -7.15 9.49 14.72
C THR A 400 -6.72 8.55 13.60
N PHE A 401 -7.53 8.47 12.52
CA PHE A 401 -7.18 7.84 11.25
C PHE A 401 -7.29 8.86 10.12
N THR A 402 -6.37 8.82 9.16
CA THR A 402 -6.50 9.55 7.89
C THR A 402 -6.78 8.55 6.77
N ASN A 403 -8.00 8.60 6.22
CA ASN A 403 -8.47 7.63 5.22
C ASN A 403 -8.00 7.96 3.78
N ALA A 404 -8.44 7.16 2.80
CA ALA A 404 -8.04 7.28 1.39
C ALA A 404 -8.43 8.62 0.73
N GLU A 405 -9.48 9.30 1.22
CA GLU A 405 -9.88 10.63 0.76
C GLU A 405 -9.20 11.77 1.53
N ARG A 406 -8.16 11.48 2.32
CA ARG A 406 -7.45 12.44 3.18
C ARG A 406 -8.30 12.99 4.34
N ARG A 407 -9.35 12.27 4.75
CA ARG A 407 -10.19 12.68 5.87
C ARG A 407 -9.61 12.17 7.17
N ILE A 408 -9.29 13.08 8.09
CA ILE A 408 -8.85 12.78 9.45
C ILE A 408 -10.09 12.55 10.29
N ASN A 409 -10.25 11.31 10.76
CA ASN A 409 -11.40 10.86 11.54
C ASN A 409 -11.00 10.62 12.99
N ARG A 410 -11.85 11.04 13.92
CA ARG A 410 -11.68 10.75 15.33
C ARG A 410 -12.05 9.31 15.65
N VAL A 411 -11.18 8.58 16.34
CA VAL A 411 -11.41 7.24 16.87
C VAL A 411 -11.58 7.33 18.38
N ARG A 412 -12.66 6.78 18.90
CA ARG A 412 -13.00 6.82 20.34
C ARG A 412 -13.09 5.41 20.89
N PRO A 413 -12.49 5.11 22.05
CA PRO A 413 -12.58 3.81 22.66
C PRO A 413 -14.02 3.56 23.16
N ILE A 414 -14.52 2.36 22.93
CA ILE A 414 -15.78 1.87 23.48
C ILE A 414 -15.53 1.09 24.77
N MET A 415 -14.32 0.54 24.90
CA MET A 415 -13.89 -0.26 26.04
C MET A 415 -12.41 0.00 26.36
N GLN A 416 -12.01 -0.32 27.57
CA GLN A 416 -10.60 -0.27 27.97
C GLN A 416 -9.79 -1.38 27.28
N PRO A 417 -8.49 -1.18 27.04
CA PRO A 417 -7.61 -2.22 26.52
C PRO A 417 -7.64 -3.48 27.38
N ILE A 418 -8.02 -4.61 26.80
CA ILE A 418 -8.05 -5.91 27.51
C ILE A 418 -6.64 -6.32 27.95
N SER A 419 -5.61 -5.91 27.21
CA SER A 419 -4.20 -6.11 27.55
C SER A 419 -3.71 -5.21 28.70
N GLY A 420 -4.52 -4.25 29.14
CA GLY A 420 -4.19 -3.29 30.20
C GLY A 420 -3.38 -2.07 29.75
N LYS A 421 -2.94 -2.00 28.47
CA LYS A 421 -2.20 -0.87 27.91
C LYS A 421 -2.64 -0.54 26.50
N HIS A 422 -2.64 0.76 26.15
CA HIS A 422 -2.73 1.21 24.77
C HIS A 422 -1.40 0.99 24.03
N GLU A 423 -1.43 0.87 22.72
CA GLU A 423 -0.21 0.59 21.93
C GLU A 423 0.82 1.72 22.04
N TRP A 424 0.38 2.98 22.10
CA TRP A 424 1.29 4.11 22.30
C TRP A 424 2.01 4.06 23.66
N GLN A 425 1.34 3.55 24.74
CA GLN A 425 1.98 3.36 26.04
C GLN A 425 3.08 2.30 25.98
N ILE A 426 2.85 1.20 25.27
CA ILE A 426 3.84 0.14 25.08
C ILE A 426 5.10 0.66 24.37
N THR A 427 4.91 1.45 23.32
CA THR A 427 6.01 2.09 22.58
C THR A 427 6.78 3.08 23.45
N GLN A 428 6.06 3.86 24.28
CA GLN A 428 6.65 4.77 25.25
C GLN A 428 7.49 4.04 26.32
N ASP A 429 6.95 2.94 26.86
CA ASP A 429 7.64 2.15 27.87
C ASP A 429 8.93 1.54 27.32
N LEU A 430 8.91 1.06 26.06
CA LEU A 430 10.11 0.57 25.37
C LEU A 430 11.15 1.68 25.18
N ALA A 431 10.72 2.89 24.79
CA ALA A 431 11.61 4.03 24.66
C ALA A 431 12.27 4.40 26.01
N LEU A 432 11.49 4.43 27.08
CA LEU A 432 11.98 4.68 28.44
C LEU A 432 12.98 3.63 28.89
N ALA A 433 12.69 2.35 28.68
CA ALA A 433 13.59 1.23 29.02
C ALA A 433 14.90 1.27 28.23
N MET A 434 14.90 1.80 27.00
CA MET A 434 16.11 2.03 26.20
C MET A 434 16.81 3.37 26.51
N GLY A 435 16.34 4.10 27.52
CA GLY A 435 17.00 5.33 28.02
C GLY A 435 16.55 6.63 27.34
N TYR A 436 15.55 6.62 26.46
CA TYR A 436 14.96 7.84 25.90
C TYR A 436 13.69 8.25 26.64
N LYS A 437 13.67 9.46 27.19
CA LYS A 437 12.53 9.98 27.95
C LYS A 437 11.40 10.40 26.99
N MET A 438 10.49 9.48 26.73
CA MET A 438 9.20 9.73 26.07
C MET A 438 8.13 9.80 27.18
N ASN A 439 7.31 10.84 27.21
CA ASN A 439 6.34 11.04 28.29
C ASN A 439 5.09 11.73 27.78
N TYR A 440 4.06 10.93 27.47
CA TYR A 440 2.72 11.38 27.15
C TYR A 440 1.73 10.78 28.15
N SER A 441 0.68 11.52 28.45
CA SER A 441 -0.41 11.08 29.31
C SER A 441 -1.66 10.66 28.52
N SER A 442 -1.75 11.07 27.25
CA SER A 442 -2.87 10.76 26.36
C SER A 442 -2.47 10.81 24.89
N SER A 443 -3.30 10.21 24.04
CA SER A 443 -3.19 10.31 22.57
C SER A 443 -3.41 11.74 22.07
N SER A 444 -4.20 12.56 22.79
CA SER A 444 -4.37 13.98 22.49
C SER A 444 -3.06 14.76 22.58
N GLU A 445 -2.23 14.51 23.61
CA GLU A 445 -0.92 15.16 23.74
C GLU A 445 0.04 14.77 22.59
N ILE A 446 -0.10 13.54 22.07
CA ILE A 446 0.66 13.10 20.89
C ILE A 446 0.20 13.89 19.66
N MET A 447 -1.12 14.06 19.45
CA MET A 447 -1.64 14.89 18.35
C MET A 447 -1.22 16.35 18.50
N ASP A 448 -1.17 16.91 19.71
CA ASP A 448 -0.69 18.26 19.95
C ASP A 448 0.79 18.42 19.53
N GLU A 449 1.63 17.41 19.75
CA GLU A 449 3.01 17.41 19.25
C GLU A 449 3.07 17.28 17.72
N ILE A 450 2.24 16.41 17.13
CA ILE A 450 2.12 16.27 15.67
C ILE A 450 1.76 17.61 15.04
N SER A 451 0.74 18.31 15.57
CA SER A 451 0.28 19.61 15.04
C SER A 451 1.33 20.71 15.15
N GLN A 452 2.22 20.64 16.14
CA GLN A 452 3.35 21.58 16.28
C GLN A 452 4.48 21.31 15.26
N LEU A 453 4.70 20.05 14.86
CA LEU A 453 5.83 19.63 14.02
C LEU A 453 5.45 19.45 12.55
N ALA A 454 4.21 19.09 12.25
CA ALA A 454 3.71 18.83 10.90
C ALA A 454 2.80 19.99 10.43
N PRO A 455 3.27 20.89 9.54
CA PRO A 455 2.48 22.05 9.10
C PRO A 455 1.10 21.70 8.53
N THR A 456 0.99 20.55 7.89
CA THR A 456 -0.27 20.04 7.30
C THR A 456 -1.30 19.59 8.33
N PHE A 457 -0.91 19.44 9.60
CA PHE A 457 -1.77 19.10 10.75
C PHE A 457 -1.94 20.24 11.75
N LYS A 458 -1.38 21.42 11.50
CA LYS A 458 -1.38 22.56 12.45
C LYS A 458 -2.77 22.95 12.94
N GLY A 459 -3.80 22.78 12.12
CA GLY A 459 -5.20 23.05 12.48
C GLY A 459 -5.94 21.85 13.09
N VAL A 460 -5.28 20.73 13.37
CA VAL A 460 -5.92 19.50 13.87
C VAL A 460 -5.77 19.40 15.39
N SER A 461 -6.88 19.19 16.10
CA SER A 461 -6.90 18.87 17.52
C SER A 461 -8.07 17.94 17.84
N PHE A 462 -7.99 17.20 18.95
CA PHE A 462 -9.10 16.35 19.38
C PHE A 462 -10.37 17.15 19.64
N ASP A 463 -10.28 18.32 20.27
CA ASP A 463 -11.41 19.21 20.51
C ASP A 463 -12.12 19.61 19.21
N LYS A 464 -11.35 19.91 18.15
CA LYS A 464 -11.92 20.22 16.84
C LYS A 464 -12.59 19.01 16.21
N LEU A 465 -11.92 17.87 16.23
CA LEU A 465 -12.46 16.62 15.69
C LEU A 465 -13.68 16.13 16.47
N ASP A 466 -13.74 16.36 17.77
CA ASP A 466 -14.91 16.01 18.59
C ASP A 466 -16.13 16.87 18.26
N LYS A 467 -15.92 18.12 17.86
CA LYS A 467 -17.00 19.03 17.41
C LYS A 467 -17.46 18.75 15.98
N LEU A 468 -16.52 18.50 15.06
CA LEU A 468 -16.80 18.38 13.62
C LEU A 468 -16.94 16.92 13.15
N GLY A 469 -16.52 15.94 13.96
CA GLY A 469 -16.43 14.52 13.59
C GLY A 469 -15.20 14.18 12.77
N SER A 470 -14.83 15.02 11.81
CA SER A 470 -13.67 14.86 10.95
C SER A 470 -13.26 16.16 10.28
N VAL A 471 -12.02 16.24 9.78
CA VAL A 471 -11.54 17.33 8.93
C VAL A 471 -10.78 16.77 7.74
N GLN A 472 -10.74 17.53 6.65
CA GLN A 472 -10.02 17.12 5.43
C GLN A 472 -8.57 17.65 5.48
N TRP A 473 -7.60 16.74 5.34
CA TRP A 473 -6.18 17.08 5.24
C TRP A 473 -5.86 17.75 3.88
N PRO A 474 -4.95 18.72 3.82
CA PRO A 474 -4.33 19.48 4.92
C PRO A 474 -5.33 20.33 5.69
N CYS A 475 -5.08 20.47 6.98
CA CYS A 475 -5.83 21.38 7.85
C CYS A 475 -4.83 22.23 8.63
N ASN A 476 -4.73 23.52 8.29
CA ASN A 476 -3.73 24.46 8.79
C ASN A 476 -4.31 25.87 8.85
N ASP A 477 -3.46 26.88 9.05
CA ASP A 477 -3.89 28.29 9.14
C ASP A 477 -4.50 28.81 7.83
N GLU A 478 -4.05 28.30 6.67
CA GLU A 478 -4.56 28.71 5.35
C GLU A 478 -5.89 28.02 5.01
N ALA A 479 -6.09 26.82 5.54
CA ALA A 479 -7.30 26.02 5.35
C ALA A 479 -7.80 25.49 6.71
N PRO A 480 -8.32 26.36 7.59
CA PRO A 480 -8.73 25.97 8.94
C PRO A 480 -9.92 25.01 8.96
N GLU A 481 -10.76 25.02 7.93
CA GLU A 481 -11.88 24.07 7.75
C GLU A 481 -11.46 22.78 7.01
N GLY A 482 -10.17 22.69 6.63
CA GLY A 482 -9.60 21.61 5.84
C GLY A 482 -9.70 21.84 4.32
N THR A 483 -9.12 20.89 3.55
CA THR A 483 -8.94 21.02 2.10
C THR A 483 -9.63 19.87 1.34
N PRO A 484 -10.93 19.94 1.05
CA PRO A 484 -11.65 18.88 0.32
C PRO A 484 -11.07 18.62 -1.08
N ILE A 485 -10.72 19.68 -1.79
CA ILE A 485 -10.14 19.63 -3.14
C ILE A 485 -8.73 20.20 -3.08
N MET A 486 -7.76 19.43 -3.53
CA MET A 486 -6.36 19.87 -3.60
C MET A 486 -6.10 20.65 -4.90
N HIS A 487 -5.10 21.50 -4.85
CA HIS A 487 -4.57 22.20 -6.03
C HIS A 487 -5.58 23.17 -6.70
N ILE A 488 -6.49 23.77 -5.94
CA ILE A 488 -7.31 24.88 -6.46
C ILE A 488 -6.38 26.10 -6.71
N GLY A 489 -6.39 26.62 -7.95
CA GLY A 489 -5.54 27.75 -8.34
C GLY A 489 -4.08 27.38 -8.58
N GLU A 490 -3.37 26.82 -7.60
CA GLU A 490 -1.96 26.45 -7.71
C GLU A 490 -1.71 25.02 -7.26
N PHE A 491 -0.65 24.40 -7.77
CA PHE A 491 -0.14 23.14 -7.21
C PHE A 491 0.66 23.42 -5.93
N VAL A 492 0.80 22.41 -5.04
CA VAL A 492 1.58 22.58 -3.81
C VAL A 492 3.02 23.05 -4.09
N LYS A 493 3.59 22.65 -5.22
CA LYS A 493 4.92 23.11 -5.68
C LYS A 493 4.89 24.39 -6.54
N GLY A 494 3.75 25.07 -6.63
CA GLY A 494 3.51 26.23 -7.48
C GLY A 494 3.00 25.85 -8.85
N LYS A 495 3.84 25.36 -9.73
CA LYS A 495 3.50 24.87 -11.08
C LYS A 495 3.52 23.34 -11.15
N GLY A 496 2.53 22.75 -11.82
CA GLY A 496 2.54 21.33 -12.14
C GLY A 496 3.65 20.98 -13.12
N THR A 497 4.36 19.91 -12.88
CA THR A 497 5.51 19.49 -13.70
C THR A 497 5.16 18.24 -14.49
N PHE A 498 5.35 18.28 -15.80
CA PHE A 498 5.24 17.11 -16.66
C PHE A 498 6.52 16.28 -16.59
N ILE A 499 6.37 14.96 -16.54
CA ILE A 499 7.50 14.03 -16.43
C ILE A 499 7.48 13.08 -17.62
N LEU A 500 8.63 12.82 -18.23
CA LEU A 500 8.75 11.83 -19.29
C LEU A 500 8.50 10.43 -18.72
N THR A 501 7.57 9.69 -19.31
CA THR A 501 7.11 8.37 -18.83
C THR A 501 7.53 7.27 -19.79
N GLU A 502 8.85 7.05 -19.89
CA GLU A 502 9.41 6.00 -20.73
C GLU A 502 8.96 4.62 -20.26
N TYR A 503 8.52 3.78 -21.19
CA TYR A 503 8.14 2.40 -20.90
C TYR A 503 9.34 1.47 -20.90
N VAL A 504 9.57 0.84 -19.75
CA VAL A 504 10.54 -0.23 -19.58
C VAL A 504 9.77 -1.52 -19.27
N PRO A 505 9.74 -2.51 -20.16
CA PRO A 505 9.03 -3.76 -19.91
C PRO A 505 9.56 -4.47 -18.66
N THR A 506 8.64 -5.06 -17.87
CA THR A 506 9.04 -5.92 -16.74
C THR A 506 9.90 -7.09 -17.20
N THR A 507 10.73 -7.62 -16.28
CA THR A 507 11.49 -8.85 -16.50
C THR A 507 10.63 -10.11 -16.35
N GLU A 508 9.44 -9.99 -15.74
CA GLU A 508 8.44 -11.07 -15.64
C GLU A 508 7.69 -11.21 -16.96
N LYS A 509 8.27 -11.99 -17.87
CA LYS A 509 7.68 -12.27 -19.19
C LYS A 509 7.30 -13.72 -19.31
N ALA A 510 6.11 -13.99 -19.86
CA ALA A 510 5.71 -15.33 -20.25
C ALA A 510 6.77 -15.94 -21.18
N ASN A 511 7.11 -17.20 -20.95
CA ASN A 511 8.11 -17.93 -21.70
C ASN A 511 7.73 -19.42 -21.75
N ARG A 512 8.54 -20.26 -22.44
CA ARG A 512 8.22 -21.68 -22.60
C ARG A 512 8.06 -22.44 -21.27
N LYS A 513 8.79 -22.04 -20.20
CA LYS A 513 8.75 -22.71 -18.89
C LYS A 513 7.62 -22.17 -18.01
N TYR A 514 7.31 -20.90 -18.15
CA TYR A 514 6.30 -20.18 -17.40
C TYR A 514 5.41 -19.39 -18.40
N PRO A 515 4.45 -20.06 -19.05
CA PRO A 515 3.74 -19.49 -20.19
C PRO A 515 2.57 -18.58 -19.82
N LEU A 516 2.21 -18.50 -18.54
CA LEU A 516 1.12 -17.69 -18.05
C LEU A 516 1.63 -16.51 -17.21
N LEU A 517 0.87 -15.43 -17.15
CA LEU A 517 1.11 -14.31 -16.24
C LEU A 517 0.11 -14.36 -15.10
N LEU A 518 0.62 -14.44 -13.87
CA LEU A 518 -0.17 -14.31 -12.67
C LEU A 518 -0.36 -12.84 -12.32
N THR A 519 -1.60 -12.43 -12.07
CA THR A 519 -1.94 -11.20 -11.36
C THR A 519 -2.68 -11.52 -10.08
N THR A 520 -2.54 -10.69 -9.05
CA THR A 520 -3.13 -10.92 -7.73
C THR A 520 -4.14 -9.84 -7.37
N GLY A 521 -5.08 -10.16 -6.47
CA GLY A 521 -6.06 -9.18 -6.03
C GLY A 521 -6.76 -9.57 -4.71
N ARG A 522 -7.97 -9.06 -4.51
CA ARG A 522 -8.74 -9.19 -3.27
C ARG A 522 -10.14 -9.71 -3.53
N ASN A 523 -10.76 -10.28 -2.49
CA ASN A 523 -12.19 -10.54 -2.46
C ASN A 523 -12.88 -9.60 -1.45
N LEU A 524 -14.22 -9.53 -1.50
CA LEU A 524 -15.01 -8.63 -0.67
C LEU A 524 -14.98 -8.98 0.83
N THR A 525 -14.81 -10.26 1.16
CA THR A 525 -15.00 -10.78 2.52
C THR A 525 -13.75 -10.71 3.37
N GLN A 526 -12.57 -10.50 2.75
CA GLN A 526 -11.28 -10.49 3.43
C GLN A 526 -10.58 -9.12 3.34
N TYR A 527 -10.00 -8.69 4.45
CA TYR A 527 -9.24 -7.46 4.56
C TYR A 527 -7.74 -7.74 4.54
N ASN A 528 -7.03 -7.22 3.54
CA ASN A 528 -5.60 -7.45 3.31
C ASN A 528 -5.23 -8.95 3.33
N VAL A 529 -4.25 -9.36 4.16
CA VAL A 529 -3.84 -10.77 4.35
C VAL A 529 -4.81 -11.57 5.23
N GLY A 530 -5.99 -11.02 5.53
CA GLY A 530 -7.06 -11.75 6.22
C GLY A 530 -6.84 -12.02 7.71
N THR A 531 -5.81 -11.46 8.35
CA THR A 531 -5.44 -11.76 9.74
C THR A 531 -6.60 -11.61 10.73
N GLN A 532 -7.41 -10.54 10.60
CA GLN A 532 -8.61 -10.36 11.43
C GLN A 532 -9.82 -11.05 10.82
N THR A 533 -10.09 -10.84 9.55
CA THR A 533 -11.34 -11.27 8.89
C THR A 533 -11.46 -12.76 8.78
N ARG A 534 -10.36 -13.51 8.59
CA ARG A 534 -10.36 -14.99 8.66
C ARG A 534 -10.78 -15.56 10.03
N ARG A 535 -10.73 -14.74 11.09
CA ARG A 535 -11.12 -15.13 12.46
C ARG A 535 -12.52 -14.67 12.84
N THR A 536 -13.32 -14.32 11.86
CA THR A 536 -14.73 -13.87 12.03
C THR A 536 -15.66 -14.75 11.20
N ALA A 537 -16.97 -14.52 11.36
CA ALA A 537 -17.99 -15.21 10.57
C ALA A 537 -17.92 -14.88 9.06
N ASN A 538 -17.10 -13.93 8.61
CA ASN A 538 -16.90 -13.62 7.19
C ASN A 538 -16.40 -14.84 6.39
N ASN A 539 -15.73 -15.81 7.03
CA ASN A 539 -15.32 -17.07 6.40
C ASN A 539 -16.49 -17.89 5.82
N ILE A 540 -17.72 -17.67 6.32
CA ILE A 540 -18.93 -18.34 5.81
C ILE A 540 -19.30 -17.79 4.41
N TRP A 541 -18.91 -16.55 4.13
CA TRP A 541 -19.28 -15.82 2.90
C TRP A 541 -18.16 -15.75 1.87
N GLY A 542 -16.95 -16.15 2.22
CA GLY A 542 -15.77 -16.07 1.38
C GLY A 542 -15.20 -17.44 1.07
N GLU A 543 -14.86 -17.62 -0.18
CA GLU A 543 -14.08 -18.79 -0.61
C GLU A 543 -12.62 -18.65 -0.14
N ASP A 544 -11.93 -19.78 -0.02
CA ASP A 544 -10.47 -19.82 0.09
C ASP A 544 -9.83 -19.14 -1.13
N ASP A 545 -8.54 -18.82 -1.04
CA ASP A 545 -7.81 -18.36 -2.22
C ASP A 545 -7.89 -19.43 -3.32
N VAL A 546 -8.41 -19.04 -4.48
CA VAL A 546 -8.58 -19.91 -5.66
C VAL A 546 -7.76 -19.37 -6.82
N LEU A 547 -7.45 -20.21 -7.80
CA LEU A 547 -6.82 -19.82 -9.05
C LEU A 547 -7.87 -19.70 -10.15
N GLU A 548 -8.17 -18.47 -10.58
CA GLU A 548 -9.00 -18.23 -11.76
C GLU A 548 -8.16 -18.47 -13.03
N ILE A 549 -8.67 -19.26 -13.96
CA ILE A 549 -8.02 -19.61 -15.22
C ILE A 549 -9.03 -19.61 -16.36
N HIS A 550 -8.62 -19.11 -17.53
CA HIS A 550 -9.47 -19.10 -18.73
C HIS A 550 -9.76 -20.53 -19.23
N PRO A 551 -10.99 -20.83 -19.74
CA PRO A 551 -11.35 -22.17 -20.25
C PRO A 551 -10.37 -22.76 -21.28
N ALA A 552 -9.83 -21.94 -22.20
CA ALA A 552 -8.86 -22.36 -23.19
C ALA A 552 -7.53 -22.81 -22.55
N ASP A 553 -7.04 -22.05 -21.55
CA ASP A 553 -5.79 -22.39 -20.84
C ASP A 553 -5.96 -23.63 -19.95
N ALA A 554 -7.13 -23.78 -19.32
CA ALA A 554 -7.47 -24.94 -18.51
C ALA A 554 -7.55 -26.22 -19.37
N SER A 555 -8.23 -26.14 -20.52
CA SER A 555 -8.38 -27.27 -21.45
C SER A 555 -7.04 -27.79 -21.97
N THR A 556 -6.13 -26.91 -22.35
CA THR A 556 -4.79 -27.29 -22.85
C THR A 556 -3.91 -27.96 -21.79
N ARG A 557 -4.26 -27.83 -20.52
CA ARG A 557 -3.55 -28.37 -19.34
C ARG A 557 -4.28 -29.55 -18.69
N GLY A 558 -5.45 -29.91 -19.17
CA GLY A 558 -6.29 -30.97 -18.58
C GLY A 558 -6.83 -30.59 -17.19
N ILE A 559 -7.00 -29.30 -16.91
CA ILE A 559 -7.52 -28.79 -15.63
C ILE A 559 -9.04 -28.77 -15.68
N ASN A 560 -9.67 -29.34 -14.64
CA ASN A 560 -11.10 -29.29 -14.42
C ASN A 560 -11.46 -28.29 -13.33
N ASN A 561 -12.69 -27.78 -13.36
CA ASN A 561 -13.18 -26.85 -12.33
C ASN A 561 -13.12 -27.49 -10.93
N GLU A 562 -12.77 -26.71 -9.92
CA GLU A 562 -12.65 -27.12 -8.50
C GLU A 562 -11.59 -28.21 -8.21
N THR A 563 -10.78 -28.60 -9.19
CA THR A 563 -9.64 -29.50 -8.94
C THR A 563 -8.45 -28.76 -8.38
N LEU A 564 -7.58 -29.49 -7.66
CA LEU A 564 -6.34 -28.93 -7.15
C LEU A 564 -5.35 -28.71 -8.29
N VAL A 565 -4.68 -27.57 -8.31
CA VAL A 565 -3.63 -27.22 -9.27
C VAL A 565 -2.38 -26.73 -8.54
N LEU A 566 -1.22 -27.05 -9.10
CA LEU A 566 0.08 -26.54 -8.68
C LEU A 566 0.39 -25.27 -9.48
N LEU A 567 0.50 -24.17 -8.77
CA LEU A 567 0.97 -22.89 -9.29
C LEU A 567 2.46 -22.76 -9.01
N ARG A 568 3.29 -22.61 -10.03
CA ARG A 568 4.75 -22.55 -9.90
C ARG A 568 5.34 -21.36 -10.63
N SER A 569 6.30 -20.70 -10.00
CA SER A 569 7.16 -19.67 -10.58
C SER A 569 8.64 -20.06 -10.46
N ARG A 570 9.54 -19.14 -10.81
CA ARG A 570 10.97 -19.30 -10.55
C ARG A 570 11.37 -19.24 -9.07
N LYS A 571 10.45 -18.76 -8.19
CA LYS A 571 10.71 -18.55 -6.76
C LYS A 571 10.17 -19.65 -5.86
N GLY A 572 9.04 -20.20 -6.22
CA GLY A 572 8.42 -21.23 -5.40
C GLY A 572 7.16 -21.79 -6.05
N GLU A 573 6.44 -22.58 -5.26
CA GLU A 573 5.23 -23.24 -5.68
C GLU A 573 4.21 -23.36 -4.55
N THR A 574 2.95 -23.34 -4.92
CA THR A 574 1.82 -23.55 -4.01
C THR A 574 0.68 -24.25 -4.73
N THR A 575 -0.22 -24.89 -4.00
CA THR A 575 -1.41 -25.50 -4.57
C THR A 575 -2.68 -24.75 -4.16
N LEU A 576 -3.57 -24.64 -5.14
CA LEU A 576 -4.85 -23.91 -5.05
C LEU A 576 -5.94 -24.73 -5.73
N LYS A 577 -7.21 -24.43 -5.44
CA LYS A 577 -8.32 -24.92 -6.27
C LYS A 577 -8.45 -24.07 -7.53
N ALA A 578 -8.65 -24.68 -8.67
CA ALA A 578 -8.90 -24.00 -9.93
C ALA A 578 -10.37 -23.58 -10.05
N VAL A 579 -10.60 -22.35 -10.52
CA VAL A 579 -11.90 -21.84 -10.95
C VAL A 579 -11.80 -21.46 -12.43
N ILE A 580 -12.53 -22.17 -13.26
CA ILE A 580 -12.53 -21.92 -14.71
C ILE A 580 -13.53 -20.81 -15.00
N THR A 581 -13.08 -19.69 -15.58
CA THR A 581 -13.91 -18.52 -15.85
C THR A 581 -13.43 -17.72 -17.06
N GLU A 582 -14.37 -17.12 -17.79
CA GLU A 582 -14.09 -16.15 -18.86
C GLU A 582 -13.81 -14.72 -18.35
N ASN A 583 -13.83 -14.51 -17.04
CA ASN A 583 -13.54 -13.20 -16.44
C ASN A 583 -12.06 -12.81 -16.49
N ILE A 584 -11.20 -13.73 -16.88
CA ILE A 584 -9.75 -13.53 -17.06
C ILE A 584 -9.37 -13.81 -18.52
N PRO A 585 -8.48 -13.00 -19.16
CA PRO A 585 -8.08 -13.24 -20.53
C PRO A 585 -7.16 -14.47 -20.67
N ILE A 586 -7.08 -15.00 -21.87
CA ILE A 586 -6.16 -16.10 -22.22
C ILE A 586 -4.72 -15.68 -21.93
N GLY A 587 -3.93 -16.58 -21.34
CA GLY A 587 -2.53 -16.32 -20.96
C GLY A 587 -2.35 -15.64 -19.63
N VAL A 588 -3.45 -15.28 -18.93
CA VAL A 588 -3.43 -14.65 -17.60
C VAL A 588 -4.15 -15.56 -16.61
N VAL A 589 -3.65 -15.64 -15.38
CA VAL A 589 -4.30 -16.29 -14.24
C VAL A 589 -4.37 -15.32 -13.07
N TYR A 590 -5.36 -15.52 -12.19
CA TYR A 590 -5.59 -14.64 -11.05
C TYR A 590 -5.76 -15.44 -9.76
N THR A 591 -5.21 -14.92 -8.66
CA THR A 591 -5.48 -15.44 -7.31
C THR A 591 -5.55 -14.32 -6.29
N THR A 592 -6.08 -14.64 -5.11
CA THR A 592 -6.02 -13.79 -3.92
C THR A 592 -4.88 -14.26 -2.99
N PHE A 593 -4.61 -13.50 -1.92
CA PHE A 593 -3.48 -13.74 -1.00
C PHE A 593 -3.91 -13.71 0.48
N HIS A 594 -5.19 -14.02 0.73
CA HIS A 594 -5.77 -13.84 2.06
C HIS A 594 -5.51 -15.01 3.01
N ASN A 595 -5.23 -16.20 2.48
CA ASN A 595 -5.06 -17.41 3.28
C ASN A 595 -3.57 -17.78 3.42
N PRO A 596 -3.02 -17.85 4.66
CA PRO A 596 -1.63 -18.24 4.88
C PRO A 596 -1.33 -19.70 4.52
N GLU A 597 -2.37 -20.58 4.48
CA GLU A 597 -2.19 -21.97 4.07
C GLU A 597 -1.91 -22.12 2.58
N THR A 598 -2.48 -21.23 1.75
CA THR A 598 -2.14 -21.16 0.32
C THR A 598 -0.83 -20.42 0.10
N GLY A 599 -0.56 -19.37 0.88
CA GLY A 599 0.69 -18.62 0.83
C GLY A 599 1.04 -18.13 -0.57
N ALA A 600 0.08 -17.54 -1.28
CA ALA A 600 0.23 -17.16 -2.70
C ALA A 600 1.50 -16.34 -3.00
N ASN A 601 2.00 -15.57 -2.04
CA ASN A 601 3.24 -14.79 -2.21
C ASN A 601 4.54 -15.64 -2.23
N VAL A 602 4.48 -16.95 -2.06
CA VAL A 602 5.65 -17.82 -2.30
C VAL A 602 6.07 -17.83 -3.76
N VAL A 603 5.13 -17.60 -4.68
CA VAL A 603 5.43 -17.56 -6.12
C VAL A 603 5.78 -16.17 -6.63
N THR A 604 5.47 -15.09 -5.90
CA THR A 604 5.81 -13.73 -6.30
C THR A 604 7.31 -13.47 -6.20
N THR A 605 7.80 -12.48 -6.93
CA THR A 605 9.23 -12.26 -7.09
C THR A 605 9.69 -10.96 -6.42
N GLU A 606 11.00 -10.77 -6.32
CA GLU A 606 11.65 -9.59 -5.77
C GLU A 606 11.59 -8.35 -6.68
N ASN A 607 11.02 -8.47 -7.88
CA ASN A 607 10.86 -7.31 -8.75
C ASN A 607 10.06 -6.22 -8.04
N SER A 608 10.47 -5.00 -8.23
CA SER A 608 9.87 -3.86 -7.53
C SER A 608 9.94 -2.58 -8.35
N ASP A 609 9.12 -1.61 -7.97
CA ASP A 609 9.14 -0.27 -8.54
C ASP A 609 10.53 0.39 -8.37
N TRP A 610 11.05 0.90 -9.47
CA TRP A 610 12.40 1.46 -9.56
C TRP A 610 12.68 2.63 -8.58
N ALA A 611 11.66 3.43 -8.27
CA ALA A 611 11.82 4.60 -7.39
C ALA A 611 11.60 4.25 -5.91
N THR A 612 10.65 3.37 -5.62
CA THR A 612 10.13 3.20 -4.27
C THR A 612 10.37 1.83 -3.66
N ASN A 613 10.81 0.83 -4.42
CA ASN A 613 10.86 -0.58 -4.03
C ASN A 613 9.48 -1.16 -3.66
N CYS A 614 8.38 -0.62 -4.19
CA CYS A 614 7.07 -1.29 -4.09
C CYS A 614 7.12 -2.60 -4.89
N PRO A 615 6.82 -3.77 -4.30
CA PRO A 615 6.90 -5.04 -5.02
C PRO A 615 5.95 -5.15 -6.20
N GLU A 616 6.38 -5.89 -7.22
CA GLU A 616 5.59 -6.15 -8.44
C GLU A 616 4.67 -7.36 -8.28
N TYR A 617 3.64 -7.26 -7.43
CA TYR A 617 2.70 -8.37 -7.18
C TYR A 617 1.75 -8.67 -8.35
N LYS A 618 1.64 -7.76 -9.31
CA LYS A 618 0.65 -7.86 -10.40
C LYS A 618 1.18 -8.51 -11.66
N VAL A 619 2.47 -8.86 -11.68
CA VAL A 619 3.08 -9.58 -12.81
C VAL A 619 4.06 -10.62 -12.30
N THR A 620 3.74 -11.89 -12.48
CA THR A 620 4.68 -13.00 -12.24
C THR A 620 4.49 -14.05 -13.33
N ALA A 621 5.58 -14.46 -13.97
CA ALA A 621 5.54 -15.54 -14.95
C ALA A 621 5.40 -16.90 -14.23
N VAL A 622 4.36 -17.66 -14.56
CA VAL A 622 3.99 -18.91 -13.88
C VAL A 622 3.64 -20.04 -14.84
N GLU A 623 3.71 -21.27 -14.34
CA GLU A 623 3.08 -22.46 -14.91
C GLU A 623 2.01 -22.97 -13.94
N VAL A 624 0.97 -23.59 -14.51
CA VAL A 624 -0.15 -24.20 -13.78
C VAL A 624 -0.35 -25.62 -14.28
N GLU A 625 -0.28 -26.58 -13.37
CA GLU A 625 -0.43 -28.01 -13.67
C GLU A 625 -1.46 -28.65 -12.74
N PRO A 626 -2.20 -29.72 -13.15
CA PRO A 626 -3.02 -30.50 -12.23
C PRO A 626 -2.19 -31.04 -11.07
N ALA A 627 -2.76 -31.07 -9.86
CA ALA A 627 -2.12 -31.62 -8.67
C ALA A 627 -3.06 -32.55 -7.92
N GLU A 628 -2.51 -33.58 -7.28
CA GLU A 628 -3.27 -34.50 -6.42
C GLU A 628 -3.15 -34.17 -4.95
N HIS A 629 -2.06 -33.50 -4.56
CA HIS A 629 -1.72 -33.19 -3.17
C HIS A 629 -1.24 -31.75 -3.01
N ARG A 630 -1.22 -31.25 -1.76
CA ARG A 630 -0.57 -29.97 -1.42
C ARG A 630 0.92 -30.02 -1.75
N SER A 631 1.52 -28.88 -2.11
CA SER A 631 2.95 -28.77 -2.37
C SER A 631 3.79 -29.13 -1.14
N GLU A 632 5.00 -29.64 -1.35
CA GLU A 632 5.92 -29.95 -0.25
C GLU A 632 6.20 -28.75 0.63
N TRP A 633 6.33 -27.55 0.01
CA TRP A 633 6.51 -26.30 0.75
C TRP A 633 5.36 -26.04 1.72
N GLN A 634 4.11 -26.16 1.29
CA GLN A 634 2.94 -25.96 2.16
C GLN A 634 2.92 -26.94 3.34
N ILE A 635 3.23 -28.20 3.10
CA ILE A 635 3.26 -29.25 4.14
C ILE A 635 4.35 -28.97 5.16
N ASN A 636 5.56 -28.63 4.72
CA ASN A 636 6.70 -28.39 5.58
C ASN A 636 6.51 -27.11 6.41
N ARG A 637 6.05 -26.02 5.76
CA ARG A 637 5.77 -24.75 6.42
C ARG A 637 4.71 -24.90 7.51
N SER A 638 3.63 -25.62 7.24
CA SER A 638 2.57 -25.83 8.24
C SER A 638 3.11 -26.49 9.51
N LYS A 639 3.96 -27.51 9.39
CA LYS A 639 4.59 -28.19 10.53
C LYS A 639 5.54 -27.26 11.30
N GLU A 640 6.35 -26.46 10.59
CA GLU A 640 7.28 -25.51 11.22
C GLU A 640 6.53 -24.43 12.00
N LEU A 641 5.51 -23.81 11.41
CA LEU A 641 4.71 -22.79 12.06
C LEU A 641 3.93 -23.33 13.28
N GLU A 642 3.44 -24.56 13.21
CA GLU A 642 2.79 -25.21 14.35
C GLU A 642 3.76 -25.37 15.54
N GLN A 643 5.01 -25.76 15.28
CA GLN A 643 6.06 -25.81 16.30
C GLN A 643 6.33 -24.43 16.91
N PHE A 644 6.45 -23.39 16.09
CA PHE A 644 6.80 -22.04 16.56
C PHE A 644 5.67 -21.33 17.34
N ARG A 645 4.44 -21.84 17.27
CA ARG A 645 3.27 -21.27 17.95
C ARG A 645 2.94 -21.90 19.31
N GLN A 646 3.70 -22.87 19.76
CA GLN A 646 3.46 -23.52 21.03
C GLN A 646 3.58 -22.54 22.21
N ILE A 647 2.60 -22.56 23.10
CA ILE A 647 2.59 -21.80 24.36
C ILE A 647 2.82 -22.79 25.50
N LYS A 648 3.71 -22.45 26.43
CA LYS A 648 3.95 -23.27 27.63
C LYS A 648 2.68 -23.23 28.48
N THR A 649 1.99 -24.36 28.58
CA THR A 649 0.91 -24.53 29.53
C THR A 649 1.52 -24.63 30.94
N THR A 650 1.19 -23.67 31.79
CA THR A 650 1.53 -23.68 33.22
C THR A 650 0.72 -24.74 33.98
#